data_4a9b6bcf7efcbd594c12d5090e51f56f
#
_entry.id   4a9b6bcf7efcbd594c12d5090e51f56f
#
_cell.length_a   1.000
_cell.length_b   1.000
_cell.length_c   1.000
_cell.angle_alpha   90.00
_cell.angle_beta   90.00
_cell.angle_gamma   90.00
#
_symmetry.space_group_name_H-M   'P 1'
#
loop_
_entity.id
_entity.type
_entity.pdbx_description
1 polymer ?
#
loop_
_entity_poly.entity_id
_entity_poly.type
_entity_poly.pdbx_seq_one_letter_code
_entity_poly.pdbx_strand_id
1 'polypeptide(L)'
;MSKDSLLLQPLKVGHLTLKNRIMFPPLTTGYEERDGSIGERSLYFYERLAKGGASYVVIGDVAPVNTISPTPKLYDDSQIPTYRKLADALHAYDCKVALQIFHPEYDVPGIARMMHEVDVLSMEAGAAKEKGDMEGFQTKMAEAGKKRTDAFAKLHYDMQHFVSVATIEQLTDIKHAIGESARRAMESGIDAIEIHGDRLLGSLCSEVLNHRTDEYGGSFENRTRYALEVVDIIKKSAPSLMIEYKLPFITINKDGSYRGKGGLHEKEGIQFAQKLEAAGVDMIQVAQANHTGNMGDTIPSMGDVPYNWTLPIARKVKQAVSIPVSTVGRIITVANGEEILKNKDADMISYGRSLLCDPDIAIKVAKNEPIRECLNCNKGCVDAIQNRRYISCILNAENGDEATIFIKPASEKKKVIIIGAGIAGLEAARVAAIRGHEVTIYEKENQIGGQIHIAAAPPLKQEILRSIEYYEKVLPSLGVTIHVNTVCTTEQMNQADAVIVAIGAHNVTLPIDGADSPTVVSAWDVLAGTADINGHCAVIGGGLVGTETAEYVIAHGCAASIIEMMDKIATGESSTVLPLIKKDFTEHEVKEYVNTKVSQIINQGKTILATNTQTNEEISIDCDTIIMAVGSKKNEIDLAGVTVPIFYAGDCSGDQTASIAEAIRSGYKVANEI
;
A
#
# COMPACT_ATOMS: atom_id res chain seq x y z
N MET A 1 -26.48 -11.19 10.60
CA MET A 1 -25.12 -11.68 10.94
C MET A 1 -24.51 -11.05 12.19
N SER A 2 -25.03 -9.98 12.77
CA SER A 2 -24.24 -9.15 13.71
C SER A 2 -23.99 -9.70 15.13
N LYS A 3 -24.83 -10.57 15.69
CA LYS A 3 -24.61 -11.13 17.05
C LYS A 3 -23.84 -12.46 17.05
N ASP A 4 -23.77 -13.15 15.92
CA ASP A 4 -23.16 -14.47 15.79
C ASP A 4 -21.83 -14.45 14.98
N SER A 5 -21.28 -13.26 14.67
CA SER A 5 -20.02 -13.13 13.94
C SER A 5 -18.87 -13.70 14.76
N LEU A 6 -18.12 -14.62 14.17
CA LEU A 6 -16.91 -15.20 14.78
C LEU A 6 -15.79 -14.17 14.91
N LEU A 7 -15.73 -13.19 13.99
CA LEU A 7 -14.78 -12.09 14.06
C LEU A 7 -14.94 -11.25 15.32
N LEU A 8 -16.18 -11.13 15.85
CA LEU A 8 -16.47 -10.35 17.05
C LEU A 8 -16.38 -11.14 18.35
N GLN A 9 -16.08 -12.45 18.29
CA GLN A 9 -15.90 -13.25 19.51
C GLN A 9 -14.54 -12.97 20.14
N PRO A 10 -14.46 -12.92 21.48
CA PRO A 10 -13.20 -12.72 22.17
C PRO A 10 -12.22 -13.86 21.92
N LEU A 11 -10.93 -13.55 22.05
CA LEU A 11 -9.84 -14.53 21.97
C LEU A 11 -8.90 -14.38 23.16
N LYS A 12 -8.60 -15.49 23.82
CA LYS A 12 -7.57 -15.53 24.86
C LYS A 12 -6.22 -15.87 24.23
N VAL A 13 -5.21 -15.04 24.50
CA VAL A 13 -3.82 -15.20 24.04
C VAL A 13 -2.90 -15.01 25.24
N GLY A 14 -2.22 -16.06 25.69
CA GLY A 14 -1.44 -16.02 26.93
C GLY A 14 -2.29 -15.55 28.10
N HIS A 15 -1.89 -14.48 28.76
CA HIS A 15 -2.62 -13.85 29.86
C HIS A 15 -3.62 -12.76 29.40
N LEU A 16 -3.58 -12.35 28.12
CA LEU A 16 -4.47 -11.33 27.58
C LEU A 16 -5.79 -11.90 27.08
N THR A 17 -6.84 -11.08 27.12
CA THR A 17 -8.10 -11.34 26.43
C THR A 17 -8.33 -10.22 25.42
N LEU A 18 -8.39 -10.57 24.14
CA LEU A 18 -8.69 -9.68 23.05
C LEU A 18 -10.22 -9.63 22.86
N LYS A 19 -10.79 -8.42 22.74
CA LYS A 19 -12.26 -8.26 22.66
C LYS A 19 -12.90 -8.83 21.40
N ASN A 20 -12.11 -9.04 20.34
CA ASN A 20 -12.54 -9.66 19.08
C ASN A 20 -11.33 -10.27 18.35
N ARG A 21 -11.53 -10.81 17.14
CA ARG A 21 -10.51 -11.50 16.33
C ARG A 21 -10.00 -10.68 15.17
N ILE A 22 -10.09 -9.36 15.27
CA ILE A 22 -9.64 -8.40 14.23
C ILE A 22 -8.37 -7.72 14.74
N MET A 23 -7.26 -7.90 14.02
CA MET A 23 -6.00 -7.24 14.31
C MET A 23 -5.50 -6.39 13.14
N PHE A 24 -4.78 -5.32 13.47
CA PHE A 24 -3.94 -4.61 12.54
C PHE A 24 -2.52 -5.18 12.63
N PRO A 25 -2.04 -5.90 11.60
CA PRO A 25 -0.70 -6.46 11.59
C PRO A 25 0.35 -5.36 11.42
N PRO A 26 1.62 -5.65 11.72
CA PRO A 26 2.69 -4.68 11.57
C PRO A 26 2.81 -4.17 10.13
N LEU A 27 2.93 -2.86 10.00
CA LEU A 27 3.07 -2.16 8.75
C LEU A 27 3.87 -0.87 8.98
N THR A 28 4.94 -0.66 8.22
CA THR A 28 5.71 0.58 8.28
C THR A 28 4.86 1.74 7.77
N THR A 29 4.71 2.80 8.55
CA THR A 29 3.88 3.96 8.23
C THR A 29 4.66 5.16 7.73
N GLY A 30 5.88 5.32 8.24
CA GLY A 30 6.72 6.49 8.02
C GLY A 30 6.28 7.72 8.82
N TYR A 31 5.33 7.59 9.75
CA TYR A 31 4.75 8.71 10.51
C TYR A 31 5.56 9.13 11.74
N GLU A 32 6.52 8.31 12.13
CA GLU A 32 7.30 8.47 13.34
C GLU A 32 8.25 9.69 13.25
N GLU A 33 8.62 10.22 14.40
CA GLU A 33 9.60 11.30 14.48
C GLU A 33 11.00 10.81 14.07
N ARG A 34 11.92 11.72 13.79
CA ARG A 34 13.27 11.36 13.30
C ARG A 34 14.04 10.44 14.25
N ASP A 35 13.85 10.61 15.55
CA ASP A 35 14.42 9.75 16.58
C ASP A 35 13.67 8.42 16.75
N GLY A 36 12.60 8.21 15.99
CA GLY A 36 11.73 7.04 16.03
C GLY A 36 10.68 7.06 17.14
N SER A 37 10.52 8.19 17.84
CA SER A 37 9.45 8.40 18.84
C SER A 37 8.07 8.44 18.16
N ILE A 38 7.04 8.15 18.93
CA ILE A 38 5.64 8.28 18.51
C ILE A 38 5.23 9.75 18.55
N GLY A 39 5.11 10.36 17.37
CA GLY A 39 4.62 11.72 17.20
C GLY A 39 3.10 11.79 17.09
N GLU A 40 2.59 12.98 16.81
CA GLU A 40 1.15 13.23 16.75
C GLU A 40 0.48 12.43 15.61
N ARG A 41 1.10 12.38 14.43
CA ARG A 41 0.56 11.64 13.27
C ARG A 41 0.44 10.15 13.55
N SER A 42 1.49 9.51 14.09
CA SER A 42 1.46 8.11 14.50
C SER A 42 0.38 7.85 15.54
N LEU A 43 0.30 8.71 16.55
CA LEU A 43 -0.66 8.59 17.64
C LEU A 43 -2.10 8.55 17.11
N TYR A 44 -2.51 9.56 16.32
CA TYR A 44 -3.87 9.64 15.80
C TYR A 44 -4.20 8.51 14.83
N PHE A 45 -3.24 8.08 14.03
CA PHE A 45 -3.42 6.94 13.14
C PHE A 45 -3.75 5.66 13.92
N TYR A 46 -2.93 5.30 14.91
CA TYR A 46 -3.16 4.07 15.68
C TYR A 46 -4.39 4.18 16.59
N GLU A 47 -4.64 5.34 17.19
CA GLU A 47 -5.87 5.61 17.93
C GLU A 47 -7.12 5.45 17.05
N ARG A 48 -7.05 5.89 15.79
CA ARG A 48 -8.17 5.73 14.83
C ARG A 48 -8.51 4.27 14.57
N LEU A 49 -7.52 3.39 14.49
CA LEU A 49 -7.74 1.95 14.36
C LEU A 49 -8.41 1.35 15.61
N ALA A 50 -7.95 1.74 16.79
CA ALA A 50 -8.52 1.31 18.06
C ALA A 50 -9.96 1.78 18.24
N LYS A 51 -10.24 3.06 17.90
CA LYS A 51 -11.58 3.66 17.88
C LYS A 51 -12.50 2.96 16.88
N GLY A 52 -11.98 2.47 15.77
CA GLY A 52 -12.70 1.66 14.77
C GLY A 52 -13.00 0.24 15.21
N GLY A 53 -12.54 -0.15 16.41
CA GLY A 53 -12.89 -1.39 17.07
C GLY A 53 -11.89 -2.53 16.89
N ALA A 54 -10.72 -2.30 16.31
CA ALA A 54 -9.65 -3.30 16.32
C ALA A 54 -9.34 -3.73 17.76
N SER A 55 -9.11 -5.02 17.97
CA SER A 55 -8.80 -5.55 19.31
C SER A 55 -7.32 -5.57 19.63
N TYR A 56 -6.50 -5.61 18.59
CA TYR A 56 -5.06 -5.75 18.69
C TYR A 56 -4.38 -5.01 17.54
N VAL A 57 -3.45 -4.13 17.88
CA VAL A 57 -2.70 -3.30 16.93
C VAL A 57 -1.21 -3.52 17.14
N VAL A 58 -0.52 -3.90 16.07
CA VAL A 58 0.94 -4.09 16.08
C VAL A 58 1.62 -2.92 15.39
N ILE A 59 2.48 -2.22 16.14
CA ILE A 59 3.34 -1.17 15.60
C ILE A 59 4.50 -1.83 14.87
N GLY A 60 4.60 -1.63 13.55
CA GLY A 60 5.58 -2.32 12.71
C GLY A 60 6.99 -1.75 12.78
N ASP A 61 7.96 -2.63 12.60
CA ASP A 61 9.38 -2.31 12.37
C ASP A 61 10.02 -1.42 13.46
N VAL A 62 9.75 -1.72 14.75
CA VAL A 62 10.36 -1.00 15.87
C VAL A 62 11.82 -1.45 16.05
N ALA A 63 12.76 -0.54 15.76
CA ALA A 63 14.18 -0.85 15.89
C ALA A 63 14.65 -0.71 17.35
N PRO A 64 15.39 -1.71 17.90
CA PRO A 64 15.96 -1.65 19.24
C PRO A 64 17.24 -0.82 19.32
N VAL A 65 17.66 -0.24 18.18
CA VAL A 65 18.88 0.54 18.01
C VAL A 65 18.60 1.78 17.16
N ASN A 66 19.43 2.81 17.27
CA ASN A 66 19.25 4.05 16.50
C ASN A 66 19.70 3.86 15.04
N THR A 67 18.77 3.44 14.20
CA THR A 67 18.97 3.23 12.76
C THR A 67 18.82 4.52 11.97
N ILE A 68 19.34 4.55 10.73
CA ILE A 68 19.08 5.65 9.77
C ILE A 68 17.71 5.54 9.07
N SER A 69 17.02 4.41 9.25
CA SER A 69 15.71 4.18 8.63
C SER A 69 14.62 5.01 9.33
N PRO A 70 13.64 5.53 8.57
CA PRO A 70 12.51 6.25 9.13
C PRO A 70 11.46 5.25 9.66
N THR A 71 11.82 4.51 10.69
CA THR A 71 10.97 3.52 11.36
C THR A 71 10.87 3.88 12.83
N PRO A 72 9.83 3.43 13.53
CA PRO A 72 9.76 3.61 14.97
C PRO A 72 10.98 2.96 15.64
N LYS A 73 11.43 3.53 16.74
CA LYS A 73 12.61 3.07 17.48
C LYS A 73 12.32 3.14 18.96
N LEU A 74 12.85 2.18 19.71
CA LEU A 74 12.76 2.19 21.17
C LEU A 74 14.09 1.74 21.76
N TYR A 75 15.12 2.57 21.58
CA TYR A 75 16.51 2.32 21.97
C TYR A 75 16.97 3.12 23.18
N ASP A 76 16.20 4.12 23.62
CA ASP A 76 16.52 5.01 24.70
C ASP A 76 15.32 5.23 25.65
N ASP A 77 15.59 5.38 26.96
CA ASP A 77 14.53 5.52 27.96
C ASP A 77 13.74 6.83 27.80
N SER A 78 14.31 7.86 27.18
CA SER A 78 13.62 9.12 26.86
C SER A 78 12.41 8.94 25.93
N GLN A 79 12.35 7.83 25.20
CA GLN A 79 11.25 7.50 24.30
C GLN A 79 10.04 6.89 25.02
N ILE A 80 10.22 6.32 26.23
CA ILE A 80 9.16 5.66 27.03
C ILE A 80 7.89 6.52 27.14
N PRO A 81 7.94 7.83 27.43
CA PRO A 81 6.72 8.64 27.57
C PRO A 81 5.85 8.69 26.31
N THR A 82 6.45 8.69 25.11
CA THR A 82 5.70 8.77 23.85
C THR A 82 4.99 7.44 23.54
N TYR A 83 5.63 6.32 23.80
CA TYR A 83 5.02 4.99 23.70
C TYR A 83 3.96 4.75 24.77
N ARG A 84 4.13 5.29 25.97
CA ARG A 84 3.08 5.25 27.02
C ARG A 84 1.83 6.01 26.58
N LYS A 85 2.00 7.21 26.03
CA LYS A 85 0.88 7.99 25.49
C LYS A 85 0.11 7.20 24.41
N LEU A 86 0.83 6.47 23.55
CA LEU A 86 0.23 5.60 22.56
C LEU A 86 -0.55 4.44 23.21
N ALA A 87 0.05 3.73 24.17
CA ALA A 87 -0.61 2.64 24.88
C ALA A 87 -1.90 3.11 25.57
N ASP A 88 -1.85 4.22 26.31
CA ASP A 88 -3.00 4.81 26.98
C ASP A 88 -4.13 5.16 26.00
N ALA A 89 -3.79 5.73 24.84
CA ALA A 89 -4.75 6.10 23.80
C ALA A 89 -5.48 4.86 23.21
N LEU A 90 -4.76 3.78 22.98
CA LEU A 90 -5.37 2.54 22.46
C LEU A 90 -6.19 1.82 23.54
N HIS A 91 -5.69 1.78 24.78
CA HIS A 91 -6.37 1.17 25.91
C HIS A 91 -7.71 1.84 26.21
N ALA A 92 -7.86 3.14 25.95
CA ALA A 92 -9.14 3.86 26.09
C ALA A 92 -10.28 3.24 25.27
N TYR A 93 -9.94 2.47 24.24
CA TYR A 93 -10.90 1.75 23.36
C TYR A 93 -10.84 0.22 23.57
N ASP A 94 -10.27 -0.26 24.68
CA ASP A 94 -10.05 -1.69 24.93
C ASP A 94 -9.33 -2.39 23.75
N CYS A 95 -8.32 -1.73 23.20
CA CYS A 95 -7.45 -2.26 22.16
C CYS A 95 -6.08 -2.56 22.74
N LYS A 96 -5.58 -3.77 22.56
CA LYS A 96 -4.25 -4.19 22.99
C LYS A 96 -3.21 -3.74 21.96
N VAL A 97 -2.01 -3.37 22.43
CA VAL A 97 -0.94 -2.85 21.59
C VAL A 97 0.33 -3.69 21.73
N ALA A 98 0.90 -4.05 20.58
CA ALA A 98 2.19 -4.71 20.49
C ALA A 98 3.21 -3.86 19.74
N LEU A 99 4.49 -4.07 20.04
CA LEU A 99 5.59 -3.56 19.24
C LEU A 99 6.24 -4.72 18.49
N GLN A 100 6.33 -4.62 17.17
CA GLN A 100 7.12 -5.56 16.38
C GLN A 100 8.59 -5.14 16.44
N ILE A 101 9.40 -5.89 17.18
CA ILE A 101 10.84 -5.62 17.28
C ILE A 101 11.59 -6.35 16.15
N PHE A 102 12.47 -5.61 15.47
CA PHE A 102 13.27 -6.13 14.36
C PHE A 102 14.69 -5.53 14.36
N HIS A 103 15.61 -6.20 13.65
CA HIS A 103 16.91 -5.62 13.30
C HIS A 103 17.07 -5.54 11.78
N PRO A 104 17.52 -4.38 11.23
CA PRO A 104 17.47 -4.09 9.79
C PRO A 104 18.58 -4.75 8.96
N GLU A 105 19.32 -5.71 9.53
CA GLU A 105 20.36 -6.51 8.84
C GLU A 105 21.50 -5.71 8.23
N TYR A 106 22.05 -4.78 8.99
CA TYR A 106 23.32 -4.13 8.64
C TYR A 106 24.08 -3.71 9.90
N ASP A 107 25.37 -3.40 9.74
CA ASP A 107 26.21 -2.87 10.83
C ASP A 107 25.75 -1.45 11.22
N VAL A 108 24.71 -1.37 12.05
CA VAL A 108 24.10 -0.08 12.46
C VAL A 108 25.14 0.86 13.09
N PRO A 109 25.99 0.43 14.06
CA PRO A 109 27.03 1.28 14.62
C PRO A 109 28.08 1.73 13.58
N GLY A 110 28.46 0.85 12.67
CA GLY A 110 29.44 1.17 11.61
C GLY A 110 28.90 2.21 10.63
N ILE A 111 27.68 2.02 10.15
CA ILE A 111 27.02 3.00 9.28
C ILE A 111 26.81 4.33 10.00
N ALA A 112 26.42 4.32 11.28
CA ALA A 112 26.23 5.54 12.07
C ALA A 112 27.56 6.33 12.20
N ARG A 113 28.70 5.64 12.44
CA ARG A 113 30.02 6.30 12.45
C ARG A 113 30.36 6.93 11.10
N MET A 114 30.14 6.22 9.99
CA MET A 114 30.39 6.75 8.64
C MET A 114 29.52 7.98 8.35
N MET A 115 28.24 7.97 8.74
CA MET A 115 27.34 9.10 8.56
C MET A 115 27.71 10.29 9.46
N HIS A 116 28.17 10.05 10.68
CA HIS A 116 28.69 11.11 11.55
C HIS A 116 29.90 11.82 10.93
N GLU A 117 30.82 11.09 10.28
CA GLU A 117 31.93 11.70 9.55
C GLU A 117 31.44 12.59 8.38
N VAL A 118 30.34 12.19 7.70
CA VAL A 118 29.69 13.03 6.67
C VAL A 118 29.14 14.32 7.28
N ASP A 119 28.52 14.23 8.45
CA ASP A 119 27.94 15.39 9.13
C ASP A 119 29.04 16.37 9.58
N VAL A 120 30.15 15.86 10.16
CA VAL A 120 31.31 16.67 10.55
C VAL A 120 31.88 17.41 9.34
N LEU A 121 32.14 16.71 8.23
CA LEU A 121 32.64 17.35 7.00
C LEU A 121 31.66 18.39 6.43
N SER A 122 30.38 18.14 6.51
CA SER A 122 29.33 19.08 6.06
C SER A 122 29.30 20.34 6.93
N MET A 123 29.46 20.21 8.26
CA MET A 123 29.59 21.33 9.19
C MET A 123 30.85 22.16 8.93
N GLU A 124 31.99 21.50 8.72
CA GLU A 124 33.26 22.15 8.40
C GLU A 124 33.19 22.86 7.04
N ALA A 125 32.51 22.28 6.05
CA ALA A 125 32.22 22.95 4.78
C ALA A 125 31.41 24.22 4.98
N GLY A 126 30.34 24.17 5.80
CA GLY A 126 29.55 25.33 6.15
C GLY A 126 30.41 26.47 6.76
N ALA A 127 31.26 26.11 7.71
CA ALA A 127 32.18 27.06 8.36
C ALA A 127 33.21 27.67 7.39
N ALA A 128 33.70 26.89 6.41
CA ALA A 128 34.58 27.41 5.34
C ALA A 128 33.83 28.43 4.46
N LYS A 129 32.60 28.12 4.08
CA LYS A 129 31.73 29.01 3.30
C LYS A 129 31.47 30.35 4.01
N GLU A 130 31.18 30.30 5.32
CA GLU A 130 30.97 31.51 6.13
C GLU A 130 32.22 32.40 6.19
N LYS A 131 33.40 31.80 6.13
CA LYS A 131 34.69 32.52 6.09
C LYS A 131 35.08 32.99 4.68
N GLY A 132 34.28 32.71 3.66
CA GLY A 132 34.55 33.06 2.27
C GLY A 132 35.52 32.10 1.55
N ASP A 133 35.92 31.00 2.19
CA ASP A 133 36.78 29.96 1.60
C ASP A 133 35.95 29.00 0.75
N MET A 134 35.71 29.40 -0.52
CA MET A 134 34.91 28.61 -1.45
C MET A 134 35.60 27.34 -1.93
N GLU A 135 36.95 27.33 -2.00
CA GLU A 135 37.73 26.14 -2.37
C GLU A 135 37.66 25.08 -1.25
N GLY A 136 37.85 25.50 -0.02
CA GLY A 136 37.66 24.66 1.15
C GLY A 136 36.25 24.10 1.28
N PHE A 137 35.22 24.93 0.99
CA PHE A 137 33.83 24.49 0.95
C PHE A 137 33.61 23.38 -0.09
N GLN A 138 34.05 23.58 -1.34
CA GLN A 138 33.86 22.60 -2.43
C GLN A 138 34.60 21.29 -2.13
N THR A 139 35.82 21.37 -1.63
CA THR A 139 36.66 20.21 -1.29
C THR A 139 35.98 19.37 -0.21
N LYS A 140 35.53 19.99 0.89
CA LYS A 140 34.89 19.28 2.01
C LYS A 140 33.52 18.71 1.61
N MET A 141 32.74 19.41 0.77
CA MET A 141 31.46 18.90 0.24
C MET A 141 31.67 17.69 -0.68
N ALA A 142 32.72 17.71 -1.52
CA ALA A 142 33.08 16.56 -2.36
C ALA A 142 33.48 15.34 -1.53
N GLU A 143 34.30 15.55 -0.47
CA GLU A 143 34.69 14.50 0.47
C GLU A 143 33.49 13.93 1.23
N ALA A 144 32.60 14.78 1.75
CA ALA A 144 31.37 14.39 2.39
C ALA A 144 30.46 13.57 1.45
N GLY A 145 30.36 14.00 0.18
CA GLY A 145 29.62 13.29 -0.86
C GLY A 145 30.17 11.88 -1.11
N LYS A 146 31.49 11.75 -1.23
CA LYS A 146 32.15 10.44 -1.38
C LYS A 146 31.90 9.52 -0.18
N LYS A 147 32.15 10.01 1.05
CA LYS A 147 31.90 9.21 2.28
C LYS A 147 30.45 8.79 2.41
N ARG A 148 29.49 9.65 2.03
CA ARG A 148 28.07 9.29 1.98
C ARG A 148 27.79 8.16 1.00
N THR A 149 28.38 8.22 -0.19
CA THR A 149 28.27 7.16 -1.20
C THR A 149 28.85 5.84 -0.67
N ASP A 150 30.00 5.87 -0.02
CA ASP A 150 30.65 4.70 0.57
C ASP A 150 29.78 4.11 1.70
N ALA A 151 29.17 4.94 2.55
CA ALA A 151 28.25 4.49 3.61
C ALA A 151 27.02 3.79 3.03
N PHE A 152 26.41 4.35 1.98
CA PHE A 152 25.28 3.70 1.32
C PHE A 152 25.66 2.41 0.58
N ALA A 153 26.84 2.37 -0.03
CA ALA A 153 27.36 1.14 -0.66
C ALA A 153 27.54 0.03 0.38
N LYS A 154 28.14 0.34 1.55
CA LYS A 154 28.24 -0.60 2.66
C LYS A 154 26.87 -1.04 3.17
N LEU A 155 25.94 -0.11 3.36
CA LEU A 155 24.58 -0.42 3.79
C LEU A 155 23.90 -1.43 2.85
N HIS A 156 23.96 -1.18 1.53
CA HIS A 156 23.36 -2.08 0.54
C HIS A 156 24.04 -3.45 0.51
N TYR A 157 25.35 -3.48 0.67
CA TYR A 157 26.10 -4.73 0.78
C TYR A 157 25.68 -5.52 2.04
N ASP A 158 25.66 -4.85 3.19
CA ASP A 158 25.28 -5.48 4.46
C ASP A 158 23.85 -6.05 4.39
N MET A 159 22.88 -5.29 3.89
CA MET A 159 21.49 -5.76 3.78
C MET A 159 21.32 -7.08 3.01
N GLN A 160 22.31 -7.46 2.20
CA GLN A 160 22.32 -8.73 1.46
C GLN A 160 23.20 -9.81 2.10
N HIS A 161 24.19 -9.42 2.92
CA HIS A 161 25.23 -10.31 3.37
C HIS A 161 25.43 -10.33 4.89
N PHE A 162 24.71 -9.49 5.64
CA PHE A 162 24.94 -9.30 7.09
C PHE A 162 24.88 -10.61 7.86
N VAL A 163 23.94 -11.49 7.55
CA VAL A 163 23.83 -12.80 8.18
C VAL A 163 25.15 -13.61 8.11
N SER A 164 25.91 -13.47 7.02
CA SER A 164 27.15 -14.21 6.81
C SER A 164 28.37 -13.53 7.41
N VAL A 165 28.35 -12.19 7.60
CA VAL A 165 29.53 -11.42 8.04
C VAL A 165 29.42 -10.92 9.48
N ALA A 166 28.23 -10.91 10.09
CA ALA A 166 28.04 -10.49 11.47
C ALA A 166 28.84 -11.38 12.43
N THR A 167 29.59 -10.76 13.34
CA THR A 167 30.30 -11.48 14.39
C THR A 167 29.35 -11.97 15.47
N ILE A 168 29.77 -12.97 16.26
CA ILE A 168 28.98 -13.44 17.43
C ILE A 168 28.78 -12.31 18.43
N GLU A 169 29.77 -11.43 18.61
CA GLU A 169 29.70 -10.26 19.47
C GLU A 169 28.57 -9.32 19.00
N GLN A 170 28.55 -8.96 17.70
CA GLN A 170 27.48 -8.14 17.13
C GLN A 170 26.09 -8.77 17.31
N LEU A 171 25.96 -10.07 17.09
CA LEU A 171 24.69 -10.78 17.32
C LEU A 171 24.29 -10.76 18.80
N THR A 172 25.27 -10.86 19.72
CA THR A 172 25.04 -10.75 21.16
C THR A 172 24.57 -9.36 21.56
N ASP A 173 25.20 -8.31 21.04
CA ASP A 173 24.82 -6.91 21.29
C ASP A 173 23.42 -6.62 20.76
N ILE A 174 23.07 -7.11 19.56
CA ILE A 174 21.73 -6.99 19.00
C ILE A 174 20.69 -7.68 19.89
N LYS A 175 20.98 -8.89 20.36
CA LYS A 175 20.09 -9.62 21.28
C LYS A 175 19.86 -8.86 22.58
N HIS A 176 20.91 -8.26 23.17
CA HIS A 176 20.77 -7.42 24.36
C HIS A 176 19.96 -6.17 24.09
N ALA A 177 20.17 -5.50 22.94
CA ALA A 177 19.38 -4.34 22.55
C ALA A 177 17.89 -4.69 22.38
N ILE A 178 17.56 -5.86 21.85
CA ILE A 178 16.19 -6.37 21.77
C ILE A 178 15.58 -6.55 23.18
N GLY A 179 16.34 -7.14 24.12
CA GLY A 179 15.88 -7.28 25.49
C GLY A 179 15.61 -5.95 26.17
N GLU A 180 16.50 -4.98 26.01
CA GLU A 180 16.32 -3.61 26.54
C GLU A 180 15.12 -2.88 25.90
N SER A 181 14.90 -3.05 24.60
CA SER A 181 13.73 -2.50 23.93
C SER A 181 12.43 -3.12 24.48
N ALA A 182 12.42 -4.43 24.74
CA ALA A 182 11.29 -5.11 25.36
C ALA A 182 11.03 -4.60 26.79
N ARG A 183 12.07 -4.35 27.61
CA ARG A 183 11.95 -3.72 28.93
C ARG A 183 11.27 -2.36 28.82
N ARG A 184 11.74 -1.50 27.91
CA ARG A 184 11.15 -0.17 27.67
C ARG A 184 9.70 -0.26 27.21
N ALA A 185 9.37 -1.23 26.35
CA ALA A 185 7.99 -1.49 25.94
C ALA A 185 7.11 -1.82 27.14
N MET A 186 7.55 -2.73 28.03
CA MET A 186 6.84 -3.07 29.26
C MET A 186 6.65 -1.85 30.16
N GLU A 187 7.68 -1.05 30.37
CA GLU A 187 7.60 0.20 31.17
C GLU A 187 6.71 1.27 30.53
N SER A 188 6.53 1.22 29.21
CA SER A 188 5.61 2.09 28.48
C SER A 188 4.13 1.66 28.58
N GLY A 189 3.83 0.51 29.20
CA GLY A 189 2.47 -0.01 29.28
C GLY A 189 2.00 -0.74 28.01
N ILE A 190 2.92 -1.12 27.13
CA ILE A 190 2.65 -1.98 25.98
C ILE A 190 2.22 -3.38 26.48
N ASP A 191 1.31 -4.04 25.77
CA ASP A 191 0.76 -5.34 26.17
C ASP A 191 1.58 -6.52 25.66
N ALA A 192 2.27 -6.36 24.50
CA ALA A 192 2.93 -7.47 23.83
C ALA A 192 4.16 -7.04 23.02
N ILE A 193 5.04 -8.02 22.77
CA ILE A 193 6.07 -7.93 21.73
C ILE A 193 5.73 -8.90 20.61
N GLU A 194 5.69 -8.41 19.38
CA GLU A 194 5.80 -9.27 18.21
C GLU A 194 7.29 -9.36 17.82
N ILE A 195 7.82 -10.56 17.79
CA ILE A 195 9.17 -10.81 17.26
C ILE A 195 9.06 -10.89 15.73
N HIS A 196 9.75 -9.97 15.03
CA HIS A 196 9.82 -10.02 13.58
C HIS A 196 10.74 -11.17 13.14
N GLY A 197 10.16 -12.33 12.92
CA GLY A 197 10.89 -13.52 12.49
C GLY A 197 11.42 -13.47 11.05
N ASP A 198 11.19 -12.37 10.34
CA ASP A 198 11.80 -12.03 9.05
C ASP A 198 13.08 -11.18 9.28
N ARG A 199 13.67 -10.60 8.26
CA ARG A 199 14.90 -9.85 8.35
C ARG A 199 16.02 -10.69 9.00
N LEU A 200 16.77 -10.16 9.96
CA LEU A 200 17.90 -10.84 10.58
C LEU A 200 17.56 -12.26 11.10
N LEU A 201 16.42 -12.40 11.79
CA LEU A 201 16.02 -13.70 12.33
C LEU A 201 15.64 -14.68 11.22
N GLY A 202 14.92 -14.22 10.20
CA GLY A 202 14.56 -15.01 9.04
C GLY A 202 15.76 -15.42 8.21
N SER A 203 16.73 -14.51 8.04
CA SER A 203 17.99 -14.80 7.35
C SER A 203 18.83 -15.82 8.12
N LEU A 204 18.90 -15.72 9.45
CA LEU A 204 19.59 -16.72 10.30
C LEU A 204 18.90 -18.08 10.26
N CYS A 205 17.57 -18.13 10.22
CA CYS A 205 16.81 -19.39 10.11
C CYS A 205 16.92 -20.04 8.72
N SER A 206 17.14 -19.25 7.69
CA SER A 206 17.09 -19.69 6.28
C SER A 206 18.26 -20.60 5.89
N GLU A 207 17.94 -21.74 5.30
CA GLU A 207 18.96 -22.58 4.64
C GLU A 207 19.47 -21.96 3.33
N VAL A 208 18.71 -21.01 2.74
CA VAL A 208 19.04 -20.33 1.48
C VAL A 208 20.03 -19.18 1.69
N LEU A 209 19.94 -18.47 2.83
CA LEU A 209 20.72 -17.27 3.12
C LEU A 209 21.84 -17.49 4.14
N ASN A 210 21.65 -18.42 5.08
CA ASN A 210 22.58 -18.66 6.17
C ASN A 210 23.65 -19.69 5.80
N HIS A 211 24.82 -19.20 5.43
CA HIS A 211 26.01 -20.01 5.13
C HIS A 211 27.05 -20.02 6.26
N ARG A 212 26.64 -19.66 7.50
CA ARG A 212 27.51 -19.67 8.67
C ARG A 212 27.95 -21.09 9.04
N THR A 213 29.16 -21.19 9.60
CA THR A 213 29.75 -22.44 10.08
C THR A 213 29.91 -22.48 11.59
N ASP A 214 29.45 -21.45 12.29
CA ASP A 214 29.45 -21.35 13.75
C ASP A 214 28.15 -21.92 14.37
N GLU A 215 27.93 -21.63 15.67
CA GLU A 215 26.79 -22.12 16.44
C GLU A 215 25.41 -21.62 15.94
N TYR A 216 25.37 -20.66 15.00
CA TYR A 216 24.15 -20.11 14.39
C TYR A 216 23.95 -20.57 12.94
N GLY A 217 24.79 -21.51 12.43
CA GLY A 217 24.72 -21.98 11.05
C GLY A 217 24.71 -23.49 10.89
N GLY A 218 24.47 -23.95 9.65
CA GLY A 218 24.45 -25.38 9.30
C GLY A 218 23.12 -26.06 9.64
N SER A 219 23.04 -26.79 10.76
CA SER A 219 21.83 -27.57 11.10
C SER A 219 20.62 -26.71 11.42
N PHE A 220 19.42 -27.29 11.30
CA PHE A 220 18.17 -26.63 11.67
C PHE A 220 18.19 -26.10 13.11
N GLU A 221 18.75 -26.89 14.05
CA GLU A 221 18.90 -26.52 15.45
C GLU A 221 19.76 -25.26 15.62
N ASN A 222 20.86 -25.18 14.91
CA ASN A 222 21.77 -24.05 14.96
C ASN A 222 21.16 -22.81 14.30
N ARG A 223 20.56 -22.96 13.11
CA ARG A 223 19.91 -21.84 12.40
C ARG A 223 18.76 -21.23 13.20
N THR A 224 18.02 -22.02 13.98
CA THR A 224 16.90 -21.54 14.79
C THR A 224 17.29 -21.12 16.21
N ARG A 225 18.52 -21.39 16.65
CA ARG A 225 19.03 -21.11 18.01
C ARG A 225 18.91 -19.63 18.38
N TYR A 226 19.38 -18.73 17.52
CA TYR A 226 19.38 -17.31 17.83
C TYR A 226 17.97 -16.75 18.03
N ALA A 227 16.99 -17.18 17.25
CA ALA A 227 15.60 -16.77 17.41
C ALA A 227 15.01 -17.26 18.76
N LEU A 228 15.34 -18.47 19.21
CA LEU A 228 14.93 -18.97 20.53
C LEU A 228 15.62 -18.21 21.67
N GLU A 229 16.86 -17.80 21.51
CA GLU A 229 17.58 -16.96 22.47
C GLU A 229 16.96 -15.56 22.55
N VAL A 230 16.43 -15.02 21.42
CA VAL A 230 15.67 -13.76 21.41
C VAL A 230 14.36 -13.90 22.19
N VAL A 231 13.64 -15.02 22.07
CA VAL A 231 12.46 -15.29 22.91
C VAL A 231 12.85 -15.30 24.38
N ASP A 232 13.92 -16.00 24.75
CA ASP A 232 14.40 -16.10 26.13
C ASP A 232 14.78 -14.75 26.74
N ILE A 233 15.54 -13.91 25.99
CA ILE A 233 15.94 -12.58 26.49
C ILE A 233 14.73 -11.67 26.70
N ILE A 234 13.74 -11.69 25.80
CA ILE A 234 12.52 -10.90 25.96
C ILE A 234 11.75 -11.36 27.20
N LYS A 235 11.57 -12.66 27.42
CA LYS A 235 10.90 -13.20 28.62
C LYS A 235 11.60 -12.77 29.92
N LYS A 236 12.92 -12.70 29.92
CA LYS A 236 13.71 -12.27 31.08
C LYS A 236 13.62 -10.77 31.33
N SER A 237 13.67 -9.97 30.25
CA SER A 237 13.68 -8.50 30.33
C SER A 237 12.29 -7.92 30.54
N ALA A 238 11.23 -8.57 30.03
CA ALA A 238 9.87 -8.09 30.03
C ALA A 238 8.85 -9.22 30.35
N PRO A 239 8.90 -9.80 31.55
CA PRO A 239 8.16 -11.04 31.89
C PRO A 239 6.64 -10.90 31.90
N SER A 240 6.10 -9.68 31.91
CA SER A 240 4.66 -9.43 31.85
C SER A 240 4.11 -9.20 30.44
N LEU A 241 4.96 -9.18 29.42
CA LEU A 241 4.49 -9.01 28.06
C LEU A 241 4.10 -10.35 27.41
N MET A 242 3.02 -10.34 26.65
CA MET A 242 2.68 -11.43 25.73
C MET A 242 3.71 -11.45 24.60
N ILE A 243 4.10 -12.63 24.13
CA ILE A 243 5.01 -12.79 22.99
C ILE A 243 4.29 -13.38 21.81
N GLU A 244 4.21 -12.61 20.72
CA GLU A 244 3.84 -13.06 19.39
C GLU A 244 5.10 -13.29 18.55
N TYR A 245 5.10 -14.30 17.68
CA TYR A 245 6.18 -14.52 16.72
C TYR A 245 5.61 -14.50 15.30
N LYS A 246 6.06 -13.54 14.48
CA LYS A 246 5.76 -13.53 13.06
C LYS A 246 6.70 -14.49 12.34
N LEU A 247 6.14 -15.63 11.94
CA LEU A 247 6.87 -16.76 11.36
C LEU A 247 6.81 -16.73 9.83
N PRO A 248 7.92 -16.39 9.15
CA PRO A 248 7.98 -16.29 7.70
C PRO A 248 8.19 -17.66 7.06
N PHE A 249 7.40 -17.95 6.02
CA PHE A 249 7.51 -19.17 5.22
C PHE A 249 7.99 -18.86 3.80
N ILE A 250 8.98 -19.61 3.33
CA ILE A 250 9.38 -19.65 1.94
C ILE A 250 8.32 -20.46 1.19
N THR A 251 7.64 -19.84 0.23
CA THR A 251 6.66 -20.48 -0.63
C THR A 251 7.21 -20.70 -2.04
N ILE A 252 6.44 -21.32 -2.91
CA ILE A 252 6.85 -21.63 -4.28
C ILE A 252 5.91 -20.94 -5.26
N ASN A 253 6.48 -20.25 -6.25
CA ASN A 253 5.76 -19.66 -7.36
C ASN A 253 5.26 -20.74 -8.33
N LYS A 254 4.35 -20.37 -9.27
CA LYS A 254 3.83 -21.29 -10.29
C LYS A 254 4.91 -21.89 -11.21
N ASP A 255 6.01 -21.16 -11.41
CA ASP A 255 7.15 -21.60 -12.21
C ASP A 255 8.16 -22.48 -11.45
N GLY A 256 7.90 -22.80 -10.18
CA GLY A 256 8.76 -23.59 -9.33
C GLY A 256 9.87 -22.81 -8.62
N SER A 257 10.00 -21.51 -8.86
CA SER A 257 10.96 -20.66 -8.15
C SER A 257 10.51 -20.38 -6.71
N TYR A 258 11.48 -20.10 -5.84
CA TYR A 258 11.16 -19.69 -4.45
C TYR A 258 10.57 -18.29 -4.40
N ARG A 259 9.47 -18.16 -3.67
CA ARG A 259 8.89 -16.89 -3.26
C ARG A 259 9.35 -16.62 -1.82
N GLY A 260 10.29 -15.70 -1.67
CA GLY A 260 10.98 -15.42 -0.41
C GLY A 260 12.24 -16.26 -0.21
N LYS A 261 13.17 -15.72 0.58
CA LYS A 261 14.45 -16.38 0.92
C LYS A 261 14.76 -16.34 2.41
N GLY A 262 14.27 -15.31 3.14
CA GLY A 262 14.51 -15.12 4.57
C GLY A 262 13.43 -15.78 5.41
N GLY A 263 13.56 -17.06 5.72
CA GLY A 263 12.56 -17.81 6.47
C GLY A 263 12.79 -19.31 6.36
N LEU A 264 11.77 -20.08 6.63
CA LEU A 264 11.82 -21.54 6.65
C LEU A 264 10.89 -22.14 5.58
N HIS A 265 11.31 -23.26 5.02
CA HIS A 265 10.41 -24.12 4.25
C HIS A 265 9.33 -24.75 5.15
N GLU A 266 8.22 -25.16 4.56
CA GLU A 266 7.02 -25.59 5.30
C GLU A 266 7.32 -26.61 6.42
N LYS A 267 8.08 -27.66 6.13
CA LYS A 267 8.37 -28.72 7.11
C LYS A 267 9.14 -28.20 8.32
N GLU A 268 10.24 -27.48 8.09
CA GLU A 268 11.05 -26.91 9.17
C GLU A 268 10.30 -25.78 9.90
N GLY A 269 9.52 -24.98 9.19
CA GLY A 269 8.71 -23.92 9.79
C GLY A 269 7.65 -24.44 10.75
N ILE A 270 6.99 -25.57 10.43
CA ILE A 270 6.06 -26.24 11.34
C ILE A 270 6.79 -26.78 12.57
N GLN A 271 7.96 -27.42 12.40
CA GLN A 271 8.79 -27.87 13.53
C GLN A 271 9.24 -26.70 14.41
N PHE A 272 9.57 -25.57 13.77
CA PHE A 272 9.98 -24.38 14.50
C PHE A 272 8.82 -23.75 15.27
N ALA A 273 7.60 -23.75 14.72
CA ALA A 273 6.41 -23.32 15.44
C ALA A 273 6.21 -24.07 16.77
N GLN A 274 6.44 -25.39 16.78
CA GLN A 274 6.39 -26.19 18.00
C GLN A 274 7.52 -25.83 18.99
N LYS A 275 8.72 -25.52 18.49
CA LYS A 275 9.83 -25.06 19.35
C LYS A 275 9.53 -23.68 19.95
N LEU A 276 8.92 -22.77 19.19
CA LEU A 276 8.50 -21.46 19.67
C LEU A 276 7.44 -21.57 20.78
N GLU A 277 6.42 -22.42 20.61
CA GLU A 277 5.45 -22.71 21.63
C GLU A 277 6.12 -23.27 22.90
N ALA A 278 7.01 -24.24 22.77
CA ALA A 278 7.77 -24.81 23.90
C ALA A 278 8.66 -23.77 24.58
N ALA A 279 9.19 -22.78 23.85
CA ALA A 279 9.96 -21.65 24.39
C ALA A 279 9.07 -20.61 25.11
N GLY A 280 7.75 -20.70 24.97
CA GLY A 280 6.76 -19.86 25.63
C GLY A 280 6.36 -18.63 24.83
N VAL A 281 6.32 -18.76 23.51
CA VAL A 281 5.58 -17.85 22.62
C VAL A 281 4.08 -18.11 22.83
N ASP A 282 3.29 -17.04 22.87
CA ASP A 282 1.85 -17.09 23.16
C ASP A 282 0.97 -17.09 21.91
N MET A 283 1.46 -16.57 20.78
CA MET A 283 0.77 -16.53 19.48
C MET A 283 1.77 -16.60 18.32
N ILE A 284 1.39 -17.22 17.22
CA ILE A 284 2.18 -17.25 15.99
C ILE A 284 1.40 -16.59 14.87
N GLN A 285 2.02 -15.62 14.20
CA GLN A 285 1.52 -15.05 12.94
C GLN A 285 2.21 -15.75 11.77
N VAL A 286 1.45 -16.43 10.93
CA VAL A 286 1.98 -17.04 9.70
C VAL A 286 2.05 -15.99 8.60
N ALA A 287 3.23 -15.79 8.02
CA ALA A 287 3.51 -14.79 7.01
C ALA A 287 4.36 -15.33 5.86
N GLN A 288 4.36 -14.61 4.75
CA GLN A 288 5.26 -14.85 3.62
C GLN A 288 6.67 -14.35 3.97
N ALA A 289 7.67 -15.15 3.66
CA ALA A 289 9.08 -14.74 3.76
C ALA A 289 9.43 -13.64 2.75
N ASN A 290 10.36 -12.76 3.13
CA ASN A 290 10.87 -11.65 2.32
C ASN A 290 12.23 -12.02 1.66
N HIS A 291 13.07 -11.04 1.36
CA HIS A 291 14.38 -11.15 0.72
C HIS A 291 14.36 -11.62 -0.75
N THR A 292 13.34 -11.20 -1.50
CA THR A 292 13.28 -11.44 -2.94
C THR A 292 13.77 -10.26 -3.76
N GLY A 293 13.89 -9.09 -3.12
CA GLY A 293 14.11 -7.81 -3.82
C GLY A 293 12.84 -7.22 -4.44
N ASN A 294 11.71 -7.93 -4.35
CA ASN A 294 10.41 -7.47 -4.82
C ASN A 294 9.39 -7.45 -3.69
N MET A 295 8.91 -6.28 -3.29
CA MET A 295 7.87 -6.15 -2.27
C MET A 295 6.55 -6.83 -2.67
N GLY A 296 6.29 -7.00 -3.97
CA GLY A 296 5.13 -7.74 -4.47
C GLY A 296 5.07 -9.19 -3.98
N ASP A 297 6.21 -9.81 -3.69
CA ASP A 297 6.23 -11.18 -3.19
C ASP A 297 5.64 -11.30 -1.78
N THR A 298 5.84 -10.28 -0.95
CA THR A 298 5.35 -10.24 0.44
C THR A 298 4.01 -9.52 0.55
N ILE A 299 3.83 -8.44 -0.24
CA ILE A 299 2.61 -7.61 -0.25
C ILE A 299 2.10 -7.52 -1.69
N PRO A 300 1.51 -8.59 -2.22
CA PRO A 300 1.08 -8.68 -3.60
C PRO A 300 0.00 -7.65 -3.93
N SER A 301 0.06 -7.17 -5.17
CA SER A 301 -0.95 -6.30 -5.75
C SER A 301 -2.24 -7.04 -6.12
N MET A 302 -3.21 -6.30 -6.64
CA MET A 302 -4.42 -6.90 -7.21
C MET A 302 -4.05 -7.87 -8.35
N GLY A 303 -4.80 -8.95 -8.45
CA GLY A 303 -4.66 -9.93 -9.52
C GLY A 303 -3.41 -10.84 -9.47
N ASP A 304 -2.37 -10.51 -8.69
CA ASP A 304 -1.09 -11.24 -8.67
C ASP A 304 -1.23 -12.67 -8.11
N VAL A 305 -1.74 -12.79 -6.88
CA VAL A 305 -1.91 -14.09 -6.21
C VAL A 305 -3.34 -14.25 -5.69
N PRO A 306 -3.79 -15.50 -5.44
CA PRO A 306 -5.09 -15.76 -4.82
C PRO A 306 -5.22 -15.08 -3.44
N TYR A 307 -6.45 -14.83 -3.03
CA TYR A 307 -6.69 -14.43 -1.63
C TYR A 307 -6.21 -15.50 -0.68
N ASN A 308 -5.61 -15.07 0.45
CA ASN A 308 -5.15 -15.96 1.52
C ASN A 308 -4.17 -17.04 1.05
N TRP A 309 -3.22 -16.71 0.16
CA TRP A 309 -2.28 -17.72 -0.37
C TRP A 309 -1.43 -18.40 0.72
N THR A 310 -1.26 -17.77 1.88
CA THR A 310 -0.55 -18.35 3.04
C THR A 310 -1.45 -19.21 3.92
N LEU A 311 -2.77 -19.19 3.73
CA LEU A 311 -3.74 -19.90 4.57
C LEU A 311 -3.51 -21.43 4.66
N PRO A 312 -3.14 -22.15 3.58
CA PRO A 312 -2.83 -23.57 3.69
C PRO A 312 -1.71 -23.88 4.68
N ILE A 313 -0.73 -22.98 4.79
CA ILE A 313 0.38 -23.11 5.74
C ILE A 313 -0.12 -22.76 7.15
N ALA A 314 -0.89 -21.68 7.31
CA ALA A 314 -1.46 -21.29 8.60
C ALA A 314 -2.30 -22.44 9.21
N ARG A 315 -3.12 -23.12 8.40
CA ARG A 315 -3.88 -24.31 8.81
C ARG A 315 -2.99 -25.42 9.35
N LYS A 316 -1.87 -25.73 8.68
CA LYS A 316 -0.92 -26.77 9.13
C LYS A 316 -0.20 -26.37 10.42
N VAL A 317 0.20 -25.10 10.54
CA VAL A 317 0.77 -24.58 11.80
C VAL A 317 -0.25 -24.70 12.92
N LYS A 318 -1.50 -24.26 12.69
CA LYS A 318 -2.60 -24.36 13.65
C LYS A 318 -2.85 -25.79 14.13
N GLN A 319 -2.68 -26.79 13.26
CA GLN A 319 -2.82 -28.20 13.63
C GLN A 319 -1.62 -28.72 14.43
N ALA A 320 -0.47 -28.07 14.37
CA ALA A 320 0.77 -28.50 15.00
C ALA A 320 1.03 -27.88 16.38
N VAL A 321 0.34 -26.78 16.73
CA VAL A 321 0.49 -26.05 17.99
C VAL A 321 -0.85 -25.89 18.71
N SER A 322 -0.81 -25.65 20.02
CA SER A 322 -2.01 -25.39 20.86
C SER A 322 -2.28 -23.91 21.07
N ILE A 323 -1.27 -23.06 20.91
CA ILE A 323 -1.40 -21.60 20.99
C ILE A 323 -2.16 -21.03 19.79
N PRO A 324 -2.79 -19.85 19.96
CA PRO A 324 -3.46 -19.18 18.86
C PRO A 324 -2.55 -18.92 17.66
N VAL A 325 -3.14 -19.02 16.47
CA VAL A 325 -2.46 -18.71 15.19
C VAL A 325 -3.21 -17.61 14.48
N SER A 326 -2.49 -16.55 14.09
CA SER A 326 -2.98 -15.50 13.20
C SER A 326 -2.51 -15.73 11.78
N THR A 327 -3.28 -15.22 10.81
CA THR A 327 -2.92 -15.29 9.39
C THR A 327 -3.04 -13.91 8.73
N VAL A 328 -2.11 -13.63 7.82
CA VAL A 328 -2.04 -12.41 7.03
C VAL A 328 -1.80 -12.76 5.56
N GLY A 329 -2.36 -11.98 4.64
CA GLY A 329 -2.11 -12.17 3.20
C GLY A 329 -3.36 -12.01 2.36
N ARG A 330 -3.64 -10.80 1.87
CA ARG A 330 -4.81 -10.48 1.03
C ARG A 330 -6.15 -10.98 1.62
N ILE A 331 -6.34 -10.89 2.93
CA ILE A 331 -7.66 -11.08 3.55
C ILE A 331 -8.37 -9.73 3.45
N ILE A 332 -9.44 -9.65 2.66
CA ILE A 332 -10.04 -8.38 2.26
C ILE A 332 -11.45 -8.24 2.78
N THR A 333 -12.25 -9.29 2.61
CA THR A 333 -13.66 -9.25 2.99
C THR A 333 -13.88 -9.83 4.38
N VAL A 334 -14.94 -9.38 5.03
CA VAL A 334 -15.44 -9.99 6.27
C VAL A 334 -15.80 -11.44 6.05
N ALA A 335 -16.40 -11.78 4.90
CA ALA A 335 -16.76 -13.16 4.57
C ALA A 335 -15.55 -14.10 4.56
N ASN A 336 -14.39 -13.65 4.00
CA ASN A 336 -13.15 -14.43 4.05
C ASN A 336 -12.71 -14.69 5.50
N GLY A 337 -12.73 -13.65 6.34
CA GLY A 337 -12.35 -13.79 7.76
C GLY A 337 -13.28 -14.74 8.52
N GLU A 338 -14.58 -14.63 8.34
CA GLU A 338 -15.58 -15.53 8.93
C GLU A 338 -15.37 -17.00 8.50
N GLU A 339 -15.10 -17.22 7.21
CA GLU A 339 -14.85 -18.56 6.68
C GLU A 339 -13.59 -19.19 7.29
N ILE A 340 -12.49 -18.44 7.37
CA ILE A 340 -11.24 -18.89 8.00
C ILE A 340 -11.49 -19.32 9.45
N LEU A 341 -12.19 -18.50 10.22
CA LEU A 341 -12.50 -18.80 11.63
C LEU A 341 -13.45 -19.98 11.76
N LYS A 342 -14.48 -20.07 10.93
CA LYS A 342 -15.45 -21.18 10.89
C LYS A 342 -14.76 -22.51 10.59
N ASN A 343 -13.83 -22.53 9.68
CA ASN A 343 -13.05 -23.70 9.30
C ASN A 343 -11.95 -24.03 10.32
N LYS A 344 -11.70 -23.16 11.30
CA LYS A 344 -10.61 -23.25 12.28
C LYS A 344 -9.24 -23.30 11.63
N ASP A 345 -9.08 -22.58 10.50
CA ASP A 345 -7.82 -22.48 9.78
C ASP A 345 -6.83 -21.51 10.45
N ALA A 346 -7.36 -20.56 11.22
CA ALA A 346 -6.65 -19.64 12.10
C ALA A 346 -7.58 -19.17 13.23
N ASP A 347 -7.03 -18.49 14.25
CA ASP A 347 -7.77 -17.95 15.41
C ASP A 347 -7.96 -16.44 15.35
N MET A 348 -7.10 -15.74 14.63
CA MET A 348 -7.06 -14.28 14.51
C MET A 348 -6.88 -13.87 13.07
N ILE A 349 -7.55 -12.81 12.66
CA ILE A 349 -7.54 -12.31 11.26
C ILE A 349 -6.80 -10.98 11.20
N SER A 350 -5.74 -10.96 10.38
CA SER A 350 -4.91 -9.76 10.19
C SER A 350 -5.39 -8.95 8.99
N TYR A 351 -6.15 -7.89 9.25
CA TYR A 351 -6.64 -6.94 8.25
C TYR A 351 -5.68 -5.75 8.11
N GLY A 352 -4.56 -5.89 7.38
CA GLY A 352 -3.58 -4.81 7.18
C GLY A 352 -4.14 -3.67 6.32
N ARG A 353 -3.98 -3.78 5.00
CA ARG A 353 -4.45 -2.77 4.04
C ARG A 353 -5.96 -2.54 4.10
N SER A 354 -6.74 -3.53 4.54
CA SER A 354 -8.20 -3.39 4.71
C SER A 354 -8.54 -2.38 5.80
N LEU A 355 -7.81 -2.36 6.93
CA LEU A 355 -8.00 -1.37 8.00
C LEU A 355 -7.46 0.02 7.64
N LEU A 356 -6.50 0.14 6.70
CA LEU A 356 -6.15 1.45 6.12
C LEU A 356 -7.32 2.01 5.28
N CYS A 357 -7.99 1.13 4.55
CA CYS A 357 -9.11 1.47 3.69
C CYS A 357 -10.37 1.80 4.50
N ASP A 358 -10.68 0.98 5.49
CA ASP A 358 -11.83 1.14 6.38
C ASP A 358 -11.45 0.78 7.84
N PRO A 359 -11.07 1.76 8.65
CA PRO A 359 -10.70 1.51 10.03
C PRO A 359 -11.87 1.03 10.91
N ASP A 360 -13.11 1.19 10.47
CA ASP A 360 -14.34 0.87 11.21
C ASP A 360 -14.85 -0.57 10.96
N ILE A 361 -14.06 -1.46 10.38
CA ILE A 361 -14.48 -2.84 10.04
C ILE A 361 -15.21 -3.51 11.21
N ALA A 362 -14.64 -3.50 12.42
CA ALA A 362 -15.25 -4.17 13.58
C ALA A 362 -16.61 -3.57 13.97
N ILE A 363 -16.71 -2.24 13.97
CA ILE A 363 -17.97 -1.53 14.26
C ILE A 363 -19.01 -1.83 13.19
N LYS A 364 -18.62 -1.79 11.93
CA LYS A 364 -19.51 -2.03 10.79
C LYS A 364 -20.00 -3.48 10.74
N VAL A 365 -19.13 -4.45 11.06
CA VAL A 365 -19.56 -5.84 11.24
C VAL A 365 -20.62 -5.96 12.33
N ALA A 366 -20.40 -5.31 13.48
CA ALA A 366 -21.37 -5.33 14.58
C ALA A 366 -22.73 -4.72 14.20
N LYS A 367 -22.72 -3.69 13.38
CA LYS A 367 -23.91 -2.98 12.92
C LYS A 367 -24.50 -3.49 11.61
N ASN A 368 -23.83 -4.43 10.95
CA ASN A 368 -24.16 -4.89 9.60
C ASN A 368 -24.20 -3.75 8.56
N GLU A 369 -23.23 -2.84 8.66
CA GLU A 369 -23.05 -1.72 7.75
C GLU A 369 -22.10 -2.08 6.59
N PRO A 370 -22.22 -1.42 5.42
CA PRO A 370 -21.32 -1.62 4.29
C PRO A 370 -19.86 -1.25 4.63
N ILE A 371 -18.92 -2.12 4.25
CA ILE A 371 -17.48 -1.95 4.47
C ILE A 371 -16.83 -1.57 3.15
N ARG A 372 -15.93 -0.58 3.21
CA ARG A 372 -15.09 -0.17 2.08
C ARG A 372 -13.90 -1.12 1.95
N GLU A 373 -13.97 -2.02 0.99
CA GLU A 373 -12.97 -3.07 0.82
C GLU A 373 -11.71 -2.55 0.12
N CYS A 374 -10.54 -3.05 0.55
CA CYS A 374 -9.26 -2.71 -0.05
C CYS A 374 -9.17 -3.24 -1.50
N LEU A 375 -8.65 -2.40 -2.42
CA LEU A 375 -8.43 -2.78 -3.82
C LEU A 375 -7.12 -3.53 -4.07
N ASN A 376 -6.26 -3.67 -3.07
CA ASN A 376 -4.88 -4.19 -3.22
C ASN A 376 -4.02 -3.44 -4.27
N CYS A 377 -4.29 -2.18 -4.52
CA CYS A 377 -3.62 -1.37 -5.54
C CYS A 377 -2.17 -1.00 -5.19
N ASN A 378 -1.78 -1.11 -3.94
CA ASN A 378 -0.47 -0.75 -3.38
C ASN A 378 -0.01 0.71 -3.57
N LYS A 379 -0.73 1.53 -4.32
CA LYS A 379 -0.35 2.91 -4.70
C LYS A 379 -0.10 3.85 -3.51
N GLY A 380 -1.03 3.89 -2.54
CA GLY A 380 -0.94 4.81 -1.39
C GLY A 380 -0.15 4.25 -0.20
N CYS A 381 0.00 2.96 -0.10
CA CYS A 381 0.66 2.30 1.04
C CYS A 381 2.05 1.77 0.67
N VAL A 382 2.17 0.68 -0.09
CA VAL A 382 3.46 0.05 -0.40
C VAL A 382 4.38 0.97 -1.18
N ASP A 383 3.88 1.61 -2.26
CA ASP A 383 4.68 2.55 -3.04
C ASP A 383 5.09 3.79 -2.26
N ALA A 384 4.28 4.24 -1.30
CA ALA A 384 4.65 5.36 -0.46
C ALA A 384 5.90 5.03 0.37
N ILE A 385 5.93 3.87 1.02
CA ILE A 385 7.09 3.43 1.81
C ILE A 385 8.33 3.22 0.94
N GLN A 386 8.19 2.58 -0.21
CA GLN A 386 9.31 2.39 -1.13
C GLN A 386 9.89 3.72 -1.63
N ASN A 387 9.05 4.74 -1.78
CA ASN A 387 9.45 6.09 -2.17
C ASN A 387 9.70 7.02 -0.97
N ARG A 388 9.88 6.48 0.25
CA ARG A 388 10.13 7.23 1.49
C ARG A 388 9.10 8.34 1.75
N ARG A 389 7.83 8.03 1.47
CA ARG A 389 6.68 8.90 1.73
C ARG A 389 5.81 8.29 2.83
N TYR A 390 5.00 9.10 3.45
CA TYR A 390 3.96 8.67 4.38
C TYR A 390 2.93 7.79 3.69
N ILE A 391 2.50 6.72 4.34
CA ILE A 391 1.43 5.89 3.80
C ILE A 391 0.11 6.66 3.74
N SER A 392 -0.74 6.23 2.82
CA SER A 392 -2.13 6.68 2.70
C SER A 392 -2.94 5.60 1.98
N CYS A 393 -4.25 5.79 1.89
CA CYS A 393 -5.11 4.93 1.09
C CYS A 393 -5.78 5.74 -0.02
N ILE A 394 -5.85 5.18 -1.23
CA ILE A 394 -6.48 5.87 -2.37
C ILE A 394 -8.01 6.02 -2.21
N LEU A 395 -8.64 5.13 -1.43
CA LEU A 395 -10.08 5.17 -1.15
C LEU A 395 -10.45 5.86 0.17
N ASN A 396 -9.47 6.13 1.04
CA ASN A 396 -9.71 6.74 2.35
C ASN A 396 -8.96 8.07 2.46
N ALA A 397 -9.68 9.15 2.27
CA ALA A 397 -9.12 10.51 2.30
C ALA A 397 -8.56 10.91 3.66
N GLU A 398 -9.02 10.29 4.75
CA GLU A 398 -8.58 10.57 6.13
C GLU A 398 -7.26 9.85 6.47
N ASN A 399 -6.95 8.75 5.75
CA ASN A 399 -5.82 7.91 6.13
C ASN A 399 -4.46 8.60 5.99
N GLY A 400 -3.77 8.71 7.10
CA GLY A 400 -2.51 9.40 7.28
C GLY A 400 -2.63 10.87 7.72
N ASP A 401 -3.85 11.41 7.83
CA ASP A 401 -4.14 12.78 8.24
C ASP A 401 -5.28 12.84 9.27
N GLU A 402 -5.48 11.77 10.07
CA GLU A 402 -6.57 11.56 11.01
C GLU A 402 -6.66 12.66 12.11
N ALA A 403 -5.55 13.36 12.36
CA ALA A 403 -5.50 14.48 13.28
C ALA A 403 -6.27 15.72 12.76
N THR A 404 -6.32 15.89 11.44
CA THR A 404 -6.77 17.13 10.80
C THR A 404 -7.92 16.93 9.81
N ILE A 405 -8.00 15.76 9.20
CA ILE A 405 -9.01 15.41 8.18
C ILE A 405 -10.02 14.41 8.77
N PHE A 406 -11.23 14.86 8.97
CA PHE A 406 -12.37 14.07 9.42
C PHE A 406 -13.68 14.70 8.98
N ILE A 407 -14.76 13.91 8.89
CA ILE A 407 -16.07 14.40 8.51
C ILE A 407 -16.67 15.17 9.69
N LYS A 408 -16.96 16.47 9.47
CA LYS A 408 -17.57 17.35 10.45
C LYS A 408 -19.08 17.39 10.24
N PRO A 409 -19.90 17.24 11.28
CA PRO A 409 -21.35 17.46 11.17
C PRO A 409 -21.63 18.85 10.59
N ALA A 410 -22.60 18.96 9.70
CA ALA A 410 -23.01 20.26 9.17
C ALA A 410 -23.67 21.10 10.25
N SER A 411 -23.43 22.41 10.24
CA SER A 411 -24.13 23.35 11.13
C SER A 411 -25.61 23.55 10.74
N GLU A 412 -25.90 23.36 9.46
CA GLU A 412 -27.23 23.48 8.88
C GLU A 412 -27.43 22.41 7.79
N LYS A 413 -28.61 21.77 7.79
CA LYS A 413 -28.99 20.80 6.76
C LYS A 413 -29.30 21.53 5.45
N LYS A 414 -28.66 21.09 4.37
CA LYS A 414 -28.83 21.60 3.01
C LYS A 414 -29.34 20.52 2.07
N LYS A 415 -29.98 20.93 0.99
CA LYS A 415 -30.25 20.11 -0.18
C LYS A 415 -29.08 20.25 -1.14
N VAL A 416 -28.37 19.14 -1.39
CA VAL A 416 -27.17 19.10 -2.24
C VAL A 416 -27.46 18.26 -3.47
N ILE A 417 -27.29 18.85 -4.64
CA ILE A 417 -27.34 18.15 -5.91
C ILE A 417 -25.91 17.88 -6.39
N ILE A 418 -25.66 16.65 -6.83
CA ILE A 418 -24.40 16.23 -7.40
C ILE A 418 -24.62 15.82 -8.86
N ILE A 419 -23.85 16.39 -9.77
CA ILE A 419 -23.91 16.09 -11.19
C ILE A 419 -22.72 15.20 -11.57
N GLY A 420 -23.02 13.95 -11.93
CA GLY A 420 -22.06 12.89 -12.23
C GLY A 420 -21.85 11.91 -11.07
N ALA A 421 -22.04 10.64 -11.35
CA ALA A 421 -21.86 9.53 -10.42
C ALA A 421 -20.53 8.80 -10.65
N GLY A 422 -19.48 9.50 -11.08
CA GLY A 422 -18.09 9.01 -11.01
C GLY A 422 -17.60 8.98 -9.57
N ILE A 423 -16.38 8.43 -9.36
CA ILE A 423 -15.84 8.17 -8.00
C ILE A 423 -15.78 9.43 -7.12
N ALA A 424 -15.53 10.62 -7.71
CA ALA A 424 -15.52 11.89 -6.98
C ALA A 424 -16.93 12.29 -6.51
N GLY A 425 -17.94 12.17 -7.39
CA GLY A 425 -19.33 12.48 -7.07
C GLY A 425 -19.91 11.51 -6.04
N LEU A 426 -19.59 10.22 -6.13
CA LEU A 426 -20.00 9.19 -5.17
C LEU A 426 -19.42 9.44 -3.78
N GLU A 427 -18.13 9.80 -3.69
CA GLU A 427 -17.51 10.14 -2.40
C GLU A 427 -18.08 11.46 -1.84
N ALA A 428 -18.30 12.47 -2.69
CA ALA A 428 -18.93 13.70 -2.26
C ALA A 428 -20.35 13.45 -1.69
N ALA A 429 -21.13 12.57 -2.34
CA ALA A 429 -22.45 12.19 -1.85
C ALA A 429 -22.39 11.51 -0.48
N ARG A 430 -21.45 10.55 -0.31
CA ARG A 430 -21.25 9.87 0.96
C ARG A 430 -20.93 10.85 2.10
N VAL A 431 -19.98 11.74 1.86
CA VAL A 431 -19.55 12.72 2.87
C VAL A 431 -20.67 13.69 3.20
N ALA A 432 -21.32 14.27 2.19
CA ALA A 432 -22.43 15.20 2.39
C ALA A 432 -23.61 14.56 3.17
N ALA A 433 -23.96 13.30 2.84
CA ALA A 433 -25.01 12.58 3.54
C ALA A 433 -24.63 12.28 5.01
N ILE A 434 -23.37 11.85 5.29
CA ILE A 434 -22.88 11.64 6.68
C ILE A 434 -22.92 12.95 7.47
N ARG A 435 -22.65 14.09 6.85
CA ARG A 435 -22.77 15.41 7.47
C ARG A 435 -24.21 15.81 7.82
N GLY A 436 -25.20 15.10 7.26
CA GLY A 436 -26.64 15.33 7.52
C GLY A 436 -27.39 16.06 6.41
N HIS A 437 -26.75 16.32 5.27
CA HIS A 437 -27.39 16.93 4.11
C HIS A 437 -28.37 15.97 3.41
N GLU A 438 -29.35 16.51 2.69
CA GLU A 438 -30.20 15.79 1.76
C GLU A 438 -29.52 15.77 0.39
N VAL A 439 -29.18 14.57 -0.11
CA VAL A 439 -28.31 14.45 -1.28
C VAL A 439 -29.03 13.75 -2.42
N THR A 440 -28.96 14.33 -3.62
CA THR A 440 -29.44 13.74 -4.87
C THR A 440 -28.34 13.76 -5.91
N ILE A 441 -28.08 12.62 -6.56
CA ILE A 441 -27.13 12.47 -7.67
C ILE A 441 -27.88 12.34 -8.98
N TYR A 442 -27.42 13.05 -10.02
CA TYR A 442 -27.85 12.90 -11.41
C TYR A 442 -26.71 12.36 -12.24
N GLU A 443 -26.94 11.24 -12.93
CA GLU A 443 -25.98 10.58 -13.82
C GLU A 443 -26.62 10.39 -15.21
N LYS A 444 -25.93 10.87 -16.25
CA LYS A 444 -26.41 10.78 -17.63
C LYS A 444 -26.35 9.36 -18.19
N GLU A 445 -25.41 8.55 -17.71
CA GLU A 445 -25.22 7.16 -18.11
C GLU A 445 -26.22 6.23 -17.38
N ASN A 446 -26.30 4.98 -17.84
CA ASN A 446 -27.23 3.99 -17.29
C ASN A 446 -26.76 3.35 -15.98
N GLN A 447 -25.54 3.66 -15.53
CA GLN A 447 -24.93 3.10 -14.32
C GLN A 447 -24.00 4.11 -13.65
N ILE A 448 -23.76 3.94 -12.35
CA ILE A 448 -22.80 4.71 -11.60
C ILE A 448 -21.38 4.16 -11.80
N GLY A 449 -20.34 4.93 -11.46
CA GLY A 449 -18.93 4.51 -11.48
C GLY A 449 -18.07 5.27 -12.50
N GLY A 450 -18.68 5.76 -13.60
CA GLY A 450 -17.96 6.53 -14.61
C GLY A 450 -16.68 5.82 -15.12
N GLN A 451 -15.54 6.49 -15.08
CA GLN A 451 -14.26 5.98 -15.56
C GLN A 451 -13.75 4.73 -14.81
N ILE A 452 -14.31 4.37 -13.65
CA ILE A 452 -13.87 3.17 -12.90
C ILE A 452 -14.10 1.90 -13.71
N HIS A 453 -15.14 1.85 -14.55
CA HIS A 453 -15.41 0.69 -15.40
C HIS A 453 -14.31 0.47 -16.43
N ILE A 454 -13.83 1.52 -17.09
CA ILE A 454 -12.71 1.41 -18.03
C ILE A 454 -11.37 1.18 -17.31
N ALA A 455 -11.17 1.73 -16.12
CA ALA A 455 -9.98 1.48 -15.31
C ALA A 455 -9.91 0.03 -14.81
N ALA A 456 -11.03 -0.68 -14.72
CA ALA A 456 -11.10 -2.08 -14.31
C ALA A 456 -10.99 -3.07 -15.48
N ALA A 457 -11.04 -2.60 -16.73
CA ALA A 457 -11.04 -3.45 -17.91
C ALA A 457 -9.72 -4.21 -18.17
N PRO A 458 -8.52 -3.64 -17.90
CA PRO A 458 -7.26 -4.35 -18.08
C PRO A 458 -7.19 -5.63 -17.23
N PRO A 459 -6.40 -6.65 -17.65
CA PRO A 459 -6.12 -7.81 -16.82
C PRO A 459 -5.64 -7.40 -15.43
N LEU A 460 -5.98 -8.19 -14.41
CA LEU A 460 -5.59 -7.97 -13.03
C LEU A 460 -6.21 -6.74 -12.33
N LYS A 461 -6.99 -5.90 -13.02
CA LYS A 461 -7.55 -4.64 -12.47
C LYS A 461 -9.03 -4.74 -12.00
N GLN A 462 -9.69 -5.88 -12.15
CA GLN A 462 -11.12 -6.07 -11.82
C GLN A 462 -11.46 -5.75 -10.36
N GLU A 463 -10.49 -5.87 -9.45
CA GLU A 463 -10.68 -5.54 -8.04
C GLU A 463 -11.04 -4.06 -7.80
N ILE A 464 -10.79 -3.18 -8.78
CA ILE A 464 -11.16 -1.76 -8.73
C ILE A 464 -12.69 -1.58 -8.62
N LEU A 465 -13.48 -2.51 -9.21
CA LEU A 465 -14.95 -2.46 -9.16
C LEU A 465 -15.53 -2.54 -7.74
N ARG A 466 -14.80 -3.10 -6.77
CA ARG A 466 -15.24 -3.09 -5.35
C ARG A 466 -15.51 -1.69 -4.83
N SER A 467 -14.85 -0.67 -5.38
CA SER A 467 -15.14 0.72 -5.00
C SER A 467 -16.57 1.11 -5.36
N ILE A 468 -17.07 0.67 -6.52
CA ILE A 468 -18.47 0.94 -6.95
C ILE A 468 -19.44 0.12 -6.13
N GLU A 469 -19.19 -1.18 -5.95
CA GLU A 469 -20.00 -2.07 -5.12
C GLU A 469 -20.22 -1.51 -3.69
N TYR A 470 -19.19 -0.83 -3.15
CA TYR A 470 -19.31 -0.15 -1.87
C TYR A 470 -20.31 1.01 -1.92
N TYR A 471 -20.21 1.89 -2.95
CA TYR A 471 -21.12 3.02 -3.06
C TYR A 471 -22.57 2.60 -3.39
N GLU A 472 -22.76 1.53 -4.16
CA GLU A 472 -24.09 0.93 -4.41
C GLU A 472 -24.79 0.52 -3.12
N LYS A 473 -24.03 0.09 -2.12
CA LYS A 473 -24.57 -0.33 -0.81
C LYS A 473 -24.68 0.81 0.19
N VAL A 474 -23.65 1.69 0.27
CA VAL A 474 -23.60 2.71 1.32
C VAL A 474 -24.48 3.90 1.04
N LEU A 475 -24.59 4.37 -0.22
CA LEU A 475 -25.36 5.57 -0.54
C LEU A 475 -26.86 5.41 -0.27
N PRO A 476 -27.51 4.30 -0.68
CA PRO A 476 -28.91 4.06 -0.28
C PRO A 476 -29.10 3.96 1.23
N SER A 477 -28.15 3.35 1.96
CA SER A 477 -28.22 3.23 3.42
C SER A 477 -28.13 4.60 4.13
N LEU A 478 -27.53 5.59 3.47
CA LEU A 478 -27.44 6.99 3.93
C LEU A 478 -28.60 7.86 3.43
N GLY A 479 -29.56 7.30 2.70
CA GLY A 479 -30.72 8.03 2.16
C GLY A 479 -30.41 8.89 0.94
N VAL A 480 -29.29 8.63 0.23
CA VAL A 480 -28.96 9.32 -1.03
C VAL A 480 -29.84 8.82 -2.16
N THR A 481 -30.44 9.75 -2.91
CA THR A 481 -31.21 9.44 -4.12
C THR A 481 -30.33 9.51 -5.36
N ILE A 482 -30.38 8.51 -6.24
CA ILE A 482 -29.58 8.46 -7.46
C ILE A 482 -30.49 8.30 -8.68
N HIS A 483 -30.39 9.23 -9.63
CA HIS A 483 -31.08 9.20 -10.91
C HIS A 483 -30.07 8.91 -12.03
N VAL A 484 -30.07 7.68 -12.54
CA VAL A 484 -29.31 7.29 -13.74
C VAL A 484 -30.10 7.60 -15.01
N ASN A 485 -29.48 7.57 -16.19
CA ASN A 485 -30.07 7.97 -17.48
C ASN A 485 -30.74 9.37 -17.42
N THR A 486 -30.21 10.27 -16.59
CA THR A 486 -30.87 11.54 -16.32
C THR A 486 -29.87 12.69 -16.32
N VAL A 487 -30.06 13.64 -17.23
CA VAL A 487 -29.32 14.90 -17.24
C VAL A 487 -30.02 15.87 -16.30
N CYS A 488 -29.27 16.44 -15.33
CA CYS A 488 -29.81 17.43 -14.40
C CYS A 488 -30.10 18.74 -15.13
N THR A 489 -31.30 19.28 -14.95
CA THR A 489 -31.71 20.55 -15.56
C THR A 489 -31.36 21.75 -14.68
N THR A 490 -31.25 22.95 -15.27
CA THR A 490 -31.05 24.21 -14.54
C THR A 490 -32.16 24.45 -13.49
N GLU A 491 -33.39 24.08 -13.79
CA GLU A 491 -34.52 24.17 -12.84
C GLU A 491 -34.29 23.29 -11.60
N GLN A 492 -33.86 22.05 -11.81
CA GLN A 492 -33.53 21.12 -10.70
C GLN A 492 -32.35 21.66 -9.86
N MET A 493 -31.29 22.15 -10.52
CA MET A 493 -30.15 22.75 -9.82
C MET A 493 -30.57 23.92 -8.92
N ASN A 494 -31.44 24.78 -9.41
CA ASN A 494 -31.95 25.96 -8.67
C ASN A 494 -32.91 25.60 -7.51
N GLN A 495 -33.34 24.34 -7.37
CA GLN A 495 -34.10 23.85 -6.22
C GLN A 495 -33.23 23.36 -5.06
N ALA A 496 -31.93 23.30 -5.26
CA ALA A 496 -30.93 22.93 -4.25
C ALA A 496 -30.37 24.16 -3.52
N ASP A 497 -29.72 23.92 -2.39
CA ASP A 497 -28.93 24.93 -1.67
C ASP A 497 -27.48 24.98 -2.15
N ALA A 498 -26.99 23.91 -2.78
CA ALA A 498 -25.65 23.81 -3.38
C ALA A 498 -25.61 22.74 -4.48
N VAL A 499 -24.76 22.94 -5.47
CA VAL A 499 -24.50 21.99 -6.56
C VAL A 499 -23.03 21.61 -6.59
N ILE A 500 -22.74 20.31 -6.63
CA ILE A 500 -21.40 19.78 -6.88
C ILE A 500 -21.33 19.21 -8.30
N VAL A 501 -20.44 19.73 -9.12
CA VAL A 501 -20.17 19.25 -10.48
C VAL A 501 -19.01 18.26 -10.44
N ALA A 502 -19.26 17.00 -10.82
CA ALA A 502 -18.29 15.90 -10.77
C ALA A 502 -18.33 15.07 -12.07
N ILE A 503 -18.35 15.76 -13.22
CA ILE A 503 -18.59 15.18 -14.55
C ILE A 503 -17.34 14.58 -15.22
N GLY A 504 -16.19 14.60 -14.56
CA GLY A 504 -14.96 13.94 -15.00
C GLY A 504 -14.30 14.55 -16.23
N ALA A 505 -13.73 13.70 -17.08
CA ALA A 505 -12.94 14.06 -18.25
C ALA A 505 -13.26 13.15 -19.45
N HIS A 506 -12.67 13.43 -20.60
CA HIS A 506 -12.74 12.61 -21.83
C HIS A 506 -11.33 12.42 -22.42
N ASN A 507 -11.16 11.36 -23.22
CA ASN A 507 -9.90 11.05 -23.91
C ASN A 507 -9.56 12.12 -24.96
N VAL A 508 -8.27 12.38 -25.16
CA VAL A 508 -7.75 13.35 -26.16
C VAL A 508 -7.15 12.60 -27.34
N THR A 509 -7.32 13.17 -28.54
CA THR A 509 -6.66 12.72 -29.78
C THR A 509 -5.57 13.71 -30.17
N LEU A 510 -4.41 13.22 -30.65
CA LEU A 510 -3.35 14.09 -31.15
C LEU A 510 -3.81 14.81 -32.43
N PRO A 511 -3.52 16.12 -32.57
CA PRO A 511 -3.81 16.88 -33.79
C PRO A 511 -2.72 16.66 -34.84
N ILE A 512 -2.60 15.43 -35.34
CA ILE A 512 -1.64 15.06 -36.40
C ILE A 512 -2.38 14.58 -37.65
N ASP A 513 -1.73 14.69 -38.81
CA ASP A 513 -2.31 14.24 -40.08
C ASP A 513 -2.62 12.75 -40.02
N GLY A 514 -3.82 12.38 -40.43
CA GLY A 514 -4.31 11.01 -40.45
C GLY A 514 -4.89 10.50 -39.12
N ALA A 515 -4.95 11.34 -38.08
CA ALA A 515 -5.57 10.96 -36.81
C ALA A 515 -7.10 10.71 -36.88
N ASP A 516 -7.74 11.14 -37.95
CA ASP A 516 -9.15 10.92 -38.28
C ASP A 516 -9.41 9.64 -39.13
N SER A 517 -8.37 8.84 -39.37
CA SER A 517 -8.50 7.59 -40.12
C SER A 517 -9.40 6.59 -39.39
N PRO A 518 -10.15 5.73 -40.15
CA PRO A 518 -11.13 4.80 -39.56
C PRO A 518 -10.54 3.75 -38.61
N THR A 519 -9.24 3.48 -38.69
CA THR A 519 -8.51 2.53 -37.85
C THR A 519 -7.93 3.18 -36.60
N VAL A 520 -8.13 4.47 -36.40
CA VAL A 520 -7.69 5.22 -35.22
C VAL A 520 -8.84 5.27 -34.22
N VAL A 521 -8.62 4.71 -33.04
CA VAL A 521 -9.60 4.62 -31.96
C VAL A 521 -9.04 5.18 -30.67
N SER A 522 -9.91 5.56 -29.74
CA SER A 522 -9.48 6.01 -28.42
C SER A 522 -9.18 4.82 -27.50
N ALA A 523 -8.20 4.96 -26.62
CA ALA A 523 -7.91 3.96 -25.59
C ALA A 523 -9.13 3.70 -24.67
N TRP A 524 -9.91 4.72 -24.39
CA TRP A 524 -11.10 4.59 -23.56
C TRP A 524 -12.22 3.77 -24.25
N ASP A 525 -12.40 3.95 -25.56
CA ASP A 525 -13.38 3.13 -26.33
C ASP A 525 -12.94 1.68 -26.43
N VAL A 526 -11.63 1.42 -26.56
CA VAL A 526 -11.06 0.07 -26.51
C VAL A 526 -11.33 -0.58 -25.16
N LEU A 527 -10.98 0.09 -24.07
CA LEU A 527 -11.18 -0.40 -22.71
C LEU A 527 -12.67 -0.53 -22.32
N ALA A 528 -13.54 0.29 -22.91
CA ALA A 528 -14.99 0.17 -22.78
C ALA A 528 -15.59 -0.97 -23.62
N GLY A 529 -14.80 -1.59 -24.52
CA GLY A 529 -15.29 -2.62 -25.44
C GLY A 529 -16.23 -2.06 -26.54
N THR A 530 -16.18 -0.76 -26.82
CA THR A 530 -17.01 -0.08 -27.85
C THR A 530 -16.28 0.12 -29.16
N ALA A 531 -14.93 -0.07 -29.17
CA ALA A 531 -14.12 -0.06 -30.38
C ALA A 531 -13.55 -1.46 -30.66
N ASP A 532 -13.60 -1.89 -31.92
CA ASP A 532 -13.02 -3.14 -32.37
C ASP A 532 -11.49 -3.03 -32.48
N ILE A 533 -10.80 -4.06 -32.00
CA ILE A 533 -9.34 -4.21 -32.14
C ILE A 533 -9.05 -5.50 -32.95
N ASN A 534 -8.04 -5.43 -33.80
CA ASN A 534 -7.63 -6.62 -34.57
C ASN A 534 -6.15 -6.53 -34.98
N GLY A 535 -5.55 -7.69 -35.27
CA GLY A 535 -4.20 -7.83 -35.79
C GLY A 535 -3.14 -7.23 -34.88
N HIS A 536 -2.32 -6.34 -35.45
CA HIS A 536 -1.32 -5.58 -34.68
C HIS A 536 -1.87 -4.21 -34.29
N CYS A 537 -1.98 -3.96 -32.99
CA CYS A 537 -2.43 -2.70 -32.42
C CYS A 537 -1.24 -1.84 -31.98
N ALA A 538 -1.14 -0.62 -32.48
CA ALA A 538 -0.13 0.34 -32.10
C ALA A 538 -0.71 1.39 -31.13
N VAL A 539 -0.28 1.37 -29.86
CA VAL A 539 -0.74 2.29 -28.82
C VAL A 539 0.17 3.52 -28.79
N ILE A 540 -0.38 4.69 -29.09
CA ILE A 540 0.31 5.98 -29.04
C ILE A 540 0.11 6.59 -27.64
N GLY A 541 1.21 6.73 -26.89
CA GLY A 541 1.26 7.12 -25.50
C GLY A 541 1.50 5.93 -24.58
N GLY A 542 2.63 5.92 -23.87
CA GLY A 542 3.06 4.86 -22.95
C GLY A 542 2.87 5.21 -21.47
N GLY A 543 1.96 6.15 -21.16
CA GLY A 543 1.54 6.42 -19.78
C GLY A 543 0.76 5.25 -19.18
N LEU A 544 0.15 5.44 -18.00
CA LEU A 544 -0.63 4.37 -17.33
C LEU A 544 -1.73 3.81 -18.24
N VAL A 545 -2.57 4.68 -18.82
CA VAL A 545 -3.68 4.26 -19.67
C VAL A 545 -3.21 3.50 -20.90
N GLY A 546 -2.15 3.98 -21.58
CA GLY A 546 -1.63 3.30 -22.77
C GLY A 546 -1.01 1.94 -22.46
N THR A 547 -0.28 1.85 -21.35
CA THR A 547 0.28 0.57 -20.88
C THR A 547 -0.83 -0.42 -20.55
N GLU A 548 -1.86 0.00 -19.79
CA GLU A 548 -3.03 -0.80 -19.43
C GLU A 548 -3.85 -1.20 -20.68
N THR A 549 -3.91 -0.31 -21.67
CA THR A 549 -4.56 -0.64 -22.97
C THR A 549 -3.77 -1.69 -23.74
N ALA A 550 -2.43 -1.66 -23.72
CA ALA A 550 -1.62 -2.69 -24.34
C ALA A 550 -1.80 -4.06 -23.66
N GLU A 551 -1.90 -4.09 -22.30
CA GLU A 551 -2.27 -5.31 -21.56
C GLU A 551 -3.65 -5.85 -21.99
N TYR A 552 -4.62 -4.95 -22.13
CA TYR A 552 -5.96 -5.33 -22.62
C TYR A 552 -5.91 -5.92 -24.02
N VAL A 553 -5.17 -5.30 -24.93
CA VAL A 553 -4.99 -5.74 -26.34
C VAL A 553 -4.41 -7.14 -26.42
N ILE A 554 -3.30 -7.41 -25.71
CA ILE A 554 -2.68 -8.76 -25.74
C ILE A 554 -3.56 -9.81 -25.08
N ALA A 555 -4.30 -9.46 -24.02
CA ALA A 555 -5.26 -10.36 -23.39
C ALA A 555 -6.43 -10.75 -24.31
N HIS A 556 -6.72 -9.94 -25.34
CA HIS A 556 -7.72 -10.22 -26.37
C HIS A 556 -7.13 -10.89 -27.62
N GLY A 557 -5.87 -11.35 -27.54
CA GLY A 557 -5.21 -12.14 -28.60
C GLY A 557 -4.68 -11.30 -29.77
N CYS A 558 -4.57 -9.99 -29.63
CA CYS A 558 -3.95 -9.10 -30.62
C CYS A 558 -2.47 -8.85 -30.27
N ALA A 559 -1.63 -8.62 -31.28
CA ALA A 559 -0.27 -8.14 -31.07
C ALA A 559 -0.29 -6.65 -30.68
N ALA A 560 0.64 -6.23 -29.84
CA ALA A 560 0.72 -4.85 -29.39
C ALA A 560 2.11 -4.23 -29.59
N SER A 561 2.13 -2.92 -29.84
CA SER A 561 3.32 -2.08 -29.66
C SER A 561 2.93 -0.78 -28.99
N ILE A 562 3.88 -0.18 -28.23
CA ILE A 562 3.69 1.08 -27.54
C ILE A 562 4.68 2.10 -28.07
N ILE A 563 4.20 3.29 -28.46
CA ILE A 563 5.03 4.40 -28.90
C ILE A 563 4.96 5.51 -27.85
N GLU A 564 6.11 5.81 -27.21
CA GLU A 564 6.22 6.78 -26.12
C GLU A 564 7.34 7.80 -26.41
N MET A 565 7.01 9.08 -26.28
CA MET A 565 7.97 10.16 -26.50
C MET A 565 8.98 10.33 -25.36
N MET A 566 8.66 9.84 -24.16
CA MET A 566 9.55 9.84 -23.00
C MET A 566 10.50 8.63 -23.04
N ASP A 567 11.45 8.59 -22.12
CA ASP A 567 12.49 7.56 -22.02
C ASP A 567 12.00 6.20 -21.46
N LYS A 568 10.77 6.14 -20.98
CA LYS A 568 10.18 4.92 -20.40
C LYS A 568 8.66 4.95 -20.43
N ILE A 569 8.05 3.77 -20.44
CA ILE A 569 6.61 3.57 -20.31
C ILE A 569 6.19 3.37 -18.83
N ALA A 570 4.88 3.35 -18.57
CA ALA A 570 4.25 3.07 -17.28
C ALA A 570 4.74 3.98 -16.15
N THR A 571 5.11 5.22 -16.45
CA THR A 571 5.55 6.19 -15.43
C THR A 571 4.45 6.41 -14.39
N GLY A 572 4.78 6.16 -13.11
CA GLY A 572 3.84 6.26 -11.98
C GLY A 572 3.04 4.96 -11.72
N GLU A 573 3.36 3.85 -12.41
CA GLU A 573 2.81 2.55 -12.01
C GLU A 573 3.44 2.06 -10.70
N SER A 574 2.67 1.23 -9.95
CA SER A 574 3.15 0.63 -8.72
C SER A 574 4.38 -0.23 -8.97
N SER A 575 5.37 -0.09 -8.09
CA SER A 575 6.58 -0.92 -8.10
C SER A 575 6.32 -2.42 -7.93
N THR A 576 5.14 -2.79 -7.42
CA THR A 576 4.69 -4.19 -7.30
C THR A 576 3.90 -4.68 -8.51
N VAL A 577 3.39 -3.77 -9.35
CA VAL A 577 2.63 -4.08 -10.58
C VAL A 577 3.54 -4.06 -11.80
N LEU A 578 4.43 -3.07 -11.90
CA LEU A 578 5.31 -2.89 -13.06
C LEU A 578 6.11 -4.16 -13.45
N PRO A 579 6.66 -4.97 -12.51
CA PRO A 579 7.33 -6.23 -12.89
C PRO A 579 6.39 -7.24 -13.55
N LEU A 580 5.11 -7.28 -13.16
CA LEU A 580 4.11 -8.17 -13.74
C LEU A 580 3.81 -7.75 -15.19
N ILE A 581 3.60 -6.47 -15.42
CA ILE A 581 3.40 -5.89 -16.77
C ILE A 581 4.60 -6.19 -17.67
N LYS A 582 5.81 -5.95 -17.20
CA LYS A 582 7.04 -6.20 -17.99
C LYS A 582 7.23 -7.67 -18.33
N LYS A 583 6.88 -8.56 -17.42
CA LYS A 583 6.87 -10.00 -17.68
C LYS A 583 5.87 -10.35 -18.78
N ASP A 584 4.64 -9.87 -18.67
CA ASP A 584 3.57 -10.12 -19.63
C ASP A 584 3.93 -9.57 -21.03
N PHE A 585 4.47 -8.36 -21.09
CA PHE A 585 4.95 -7.78 -22.33
C PHE A 585 6.11 -8.55 -22.97
N THR A 586 7.00 -9.13 -22.16
CA THR A 586 8.08 -9.98 -22.65
C THR A 586 7.53 -11.29 -23.22
N GLU A 587 6.57 -11.92 -22.54
CA GLU A 587 5.94 -13.17 -22.96
C GLU A 587 5.12 -13.02 -24.26
N HIS A 588 4.55 -11.83 -24.50
CA HIS A 588 3.75 -11.50 -25.70
C HIS A 588 4.51 -10.67 -26.75
N GLU A 589 5.84 -10.53 -26.61
CA GLU A 589 6.71 -9.82 -27.55
C GLU A 589 6.25 -8.37 -27.85
N VAL A 590 5.67 -7.67 -26.87
CA VAL A 590 5.24 -6.28 -27.01
C VAL A 590 6.45 -5.38 -27.28
N LYS A 591 6.43 -4.65 -28.41
CA LYS A 591 7.50 -3.73 -28.78
C LYS A 591 7.30 -2.36 -28.13
N GLU A 592 8.33 -1.89 -27.44
CA GLU A 592 8.35 -0.57 -26.80
C GLU A 592 9.23 0.39 -27.62
N TYR A 593 8.63 1.39 -28.25
CA TYR A 593 9.32 2.46 -28.94
C TYR A 593 9.37 3.70 -28.02
N VAL A 594 10.34 3.75 -27.12
CA VAL A 594 10.57 4.90 -26.24
C VAL A 594 11.40 5.98 -26.93
N ASN A 595 11.42 7.20 -26.36
CA ASN A 595 12.01 8.37 -26.99
C ASN A 595 11.51 8.60 -28.43
N THR A 596 10.28 8.19 -28.74
CA THR A 596 9.76 8.14 -30.11
C THR A 596 8.52 9.02 -30.23
N LYS A 597 8.63 10.10 -31.02
CA LYS A 597 7.56 11.06 -31.27
C LYS A 597 6.87 10.75 -32.58
N VAL A 598 5.57 10.48 -32.52
CA VAL A 598 4.72 10.32 -33.72
C VAL A 598 4.57 11.66 -34.42
N SER A 599 4.74 11.65 -35.75
CA SER A 599 4.60 12.83 -36.61
C SER A 599 3.37 12.78 -37.50
N GLN A 600 3.02 11.60 -38.02
CA GLN A 600 1.95 11.46 -39.01
C GLN A 600 1.42 10.01 -39.03
N ILE A 601 0.17 9.87 -39.44
CA ILE A 601 -0.47 8.57 -39.75
C ILE A 601 -0.78 8.58 -41.23
N ILE A 602 -0.38 7.52 -41.93
CA ILE A 602 -0.54 7.40 -43.40
C ILE A 602 -1.21 6.08 -43.76
N ASN A 603 -1.39 5.83 -45.09
CA ASN A 603 -1.95 4.59 -45.60
C ASN A 603 -3.31 4.24 -44.98
N GLN A 604 -4.20 5.24 -44.89
CA GLN A 604 -5.55 5.08 -44.30
C GLN A 604 -5.52 4.52 -42.84
N GLY A 605 -4.53 4.96 -42.04
CA GLY A 605 -4.38 4.51 -40.67
C GLY A 605 -3.69 3.16 -40.49
N LYS A 606 -2.91 2.71 -41.48
CA LYS A 606 -2.18 1.41 -41.45
C LYS A 606 -0.68 1.58 -41.16
N THR A 607 -0.17 2.80 -41.16
CA THR A 607 1.26 3.07 -40.95
C THR A 607 1.44 4.35 -40.12
N ILE A 608 2.23 4.27 -39.07
CA ILE A 608 2.63 5.40 -38.22
C ILE A 608 4.05 5.83 -38.65
N LEU A 609 4.22 7.11 -38.91
CA LEU A 609 5.53 7.73 -39.06
C LEU A 609 5.93 8.41 -37.75
N ALA A 610 7.11 8.09 -37.28
CA ALA A 610 7.63 8.59 -36.01
C ALA A 610 9.14 8.89 -36.12
N THR A 611 9.67 9.65 -35.17
CA THR A 611 11.10 9.97 -35.10
C THR A 611 11.60 9.68 -33.69
N ASN A 612 12.71 8.98 -33.57
CA ASN A 612 13.40 8.85 -32.30
C ASN A 612 14.05 10.19 -31.95
N THR A 613 13.68 10.76 -30.82
CA THR A 613 14.08 12.10 -30.40
C THR A 613 15.54 12.21 -29.93
N GLN A 614 16.19 11.07 -29.65
CA GLN A 614 17.61 11.02 -29.26
C GLN A 614 18.54 10.78 -30.44
N THR A 615 18.15 9.89 -31.37
CA THR A 615 18.98 9.48 -32.53
C THR A 615 18.63 10.26 -33.81
N ASN A 616 17.44 10.90 -33.86
CA ASN A 616 16.81 11.46 -35.06
C ASN A 616 16.54 10.42 -36.18
N GLU A 617 16.46 9.16 -35.81
CA GLU A 617 16.09 8.09 -36.73
C GLU A 617 14.61 8.16 -37.06
N GLU A 618 14.29 8.08 -38.37
CA GLU A 618 12.90 7.94 -38.82
C GLU A 618 12.43 6.50 -38.68
N ILE A 619 11.27 6.30 -38.08
CA ILE A 619 10.69 5.00 -37.79
C ILE A 619 9.33 4.92 -38.49
N SER A 620 9.11 3.82 -39.21
CA SER A 620 7.81 3.47 -39.77
C SER A 620 7.27 2.21 -39.09
N ILE A 621 6.04 2.28 -38.57
CA ILE A 621 5.40 1.19 -37.85
C ILE A 621 4.09 0.84 -38.56
N ASP A 622 4.04 -0.36 -39.14
CA ASP A 622 2.83 -0.89 -39.74
C ASP A 622 1.95 -1.56 -38.68
N CYS A 623 0.65 -1.30 -38.74
CA CYS A 623 -0.32 -1.79 -37.80
C CYS A 623 -1.71 -1.91 -38.40
N ASP A 624 -2.60 -2.65 -37.75
CA ASP A 624 -3.99 -2.83 -38.17
C ASP A 624 -4.93 -1.86 -37.46
N THR A 625 -4.64 -1.55 -36.21
CA THR A 625 -5.39 -0.61 -35.38
C THR A 625 -4.43 0.36 -34.69
N ILE A 626 -4.77 1.64 -34.65
CA ILE A 626 -4.03 2.66 -33.91
C ILE A 626 -4.87 3.11 -32.72
N ILE A 627 -4.29 3.07 -31.54
CA ILE A 627 -4.99 3.41 -30.30
C ILE A 627 -4.39 4.66 -29.65
N MET A 628 -5.19 5.73 -29.51
CA MET A 628 -4.75 6.99 -28.89
C MET A 628 -4.89 6.95 -27.38
N ALA A 629 -3.77 7.01 -26.68
CA ALA A 629 -3.66 7.04 -25.21
C ALA A 629 -2.83 8.25 -24.74
N VAL A 630 -3.06 9.41 -25.30
CA VAL A 630 -2.24 10.61 -25.16
C VAL A 630 -2.74 11.60 -24.09
N GLY A 631 -3.56 11.12 -23.18
CA GLY A 631 -4.10 11.86 -22.05
C GLY A 631 -5.59 12.15 -22.17
N SER A 632 -6.06 12.97 -21.24
CA SER A 632 -7.48 13.34 -21.11
C SER A 632 -7.62 14.83 -20.84
N LYS A 633 -8.82 15.36 -21.12
CA LYS A 633 -9.20 16.74 -20.90
C LYS A 633 -10.49 16.80 -20.11
N LYS A 634 -10.61 17.77 -19.20
CA LYS A 634 -11.82 17.97 -18.38
C LYS A 634 -13.07 18.16 -19.25
N ASN A 635 -14.18 17.64 -18.78
CA ASN A 635 -15.48 17.92 -19.33
C ASN A 635 -15.97 19.29 -18.85
N GLU A 636 -16.75 19.94 -19.71
CA GLU A 636 -17.39 21.21 -19.42
C GLU A 636 -18.91 21.05 -19.40
N ILE A 637 -19.59 21.89 -18.64
CA ILE A 637 -21.05 21.92 -18.54
C ILE A 637 -21.52 23.37 -18.63
N ASP A 638 -22.62 23.59 -19.35
CA ASP A 638 -23.30 24.89 -19.37
C ASP A 638 -24.10 25.07 -18.06
N LEU A 639 -23.73 26.09 -17.31
CA LEU A 639 -24.36 26.47 -16.04
C LEU A 639 -25.08 27.82 -16.13
N ALA A 640 -25.38 28.29 -17.35
CA ALA A 640 -26.15 29.50 -17.54
C ALA A 640 -27.50 29.41 -16.86
N GLY A 641 -27.85 30.43 -16.05
CA GLY A 641 -29.10 30.48 -15.29
C GLY A 641 -29.12 29.71 -13.96
N VAL A 642 -28.02 29.06 -13.57
CA VAL A 642 -27.86 28.50 -12.22
C VAL A 642 -27.53 29.61 -11.23
N THR A 643 -28.32 29.72 -10.16
CA THR A 643 -28.25 30.83 -9.19
C THR A 643 -27.73 30.42 -7.82
N VAL A 644 -27.57 29.12 -7.58
CA VAL A 644 -27.07 28.56 -6.31
C VAL A 644 -25.55 28.39 -6.36
N PRO A 645 -24.86 28.28 -5.20
CA PRO A 645 -23.43 28.01 -5.15
C PRO A 645 -23.04 26.73 -5.87
N ILE A 646 -21.99 26.79 -6.68
CA ILE A 646 -21.48 25.69 -7.49
C ILE A 646 -20.07 25.36 -7.03
N PHE A 647 -19.81 24.07 -6.84
CA PHE A 647 -18.53 23.49 -6.46
C PHE A 647 -18.11 22.44 -7.49
N TYR A 648 -16.82 22.18 -7.62
CA TYR A 648 -16.29 21.20 -8.57
C TYR A 648 -15.47 20.13 -7.86
N ALA A 649 -15.62 18.87 -8.27
CA ALA A 649 -14.89 17.75 -7.74
C ALA A 649 -14.39 16.79 -8.85
N GLY A 650 -13.23 16.16 -8.61
CA GLY A 650 -12.60 15.25 -9.57
C GLY A 650 -11.99 15.94 -10.78
N ASP A 651 -11.87 15.23 -11.90
CA ASP A 651 -11.14 15.67 -13.10
C ASP A 651 -11.66 16.98 -13.71
N CYS A 652 -12.92 17.30 -13.52
CA CYS A 652 -13.48 18.56 -14.02
C CYS A 652 -13.13 19.79 -13.15
N SER A 653 -12.53 19.61 -11.98
CA SER A 653 -12.20 20.70 -11.04
C SER A 653 -10.85 21.38 -11.31
N GLY A 654 -9.97 20.79 -12.11
CA GLY A 654 -8.61 21.25 -12.34
C GLY A 654 -8.24 21.35 -13.82
N ASP A 655 -7.00 21.77 -14.09
CA ASP A 655 -6.46 21.83 -15.45
C ASP A 655 -5.86 20.48 -15.91
N GLN A 656 -5.59 19.59 -14.98
CA GLN A 656 -5.09 18.24 -15.25
C GLN A 656 -6.07 17.22 -14.68
N THR A 657 -6.20 16.11 -15.39
CA THR A 657 -6.98 14.97 -14.91
C THR A 657 -6.24 14.25 -13.79
N ALA A 658 -6.99 13.75 -12.84
CA ALA A 658 -6.49 13.23 -11.58
C ALA A 658 -6.52 11.68 -11.52
N SER A 659 -5.94 11.14 -10.46
CA SER A 659 -6.05 9.72 -10.11
C SER A 659 -7.31 9.43 -9.29
N ILE A 660 -7.64 8.15 -9.09
CA ILE A 660 -8.70 7.73 -8.15
C ILE A 660 -8.50 8.38 -6.77
N ALA A 661 -7.26 8.44 -6.28
CA ALA A 661 -6.97 9.03 -4.97
C ALA A 661 -7.31 10.53 -4.90
N GLU A 662 -6.98 11.27 -5.93
CA GLU A 662 -7.26 12.71 -6.00
C GLU A 662 -8.74 12.98 -6.22
N ALA A 663 -9.41 12.17 -7.03
CA ALA A 663 -10.84 12.26 -7.22
C ALA A 663 -11.61 12.02 -5.90
N ILE A 664 -11.23 11.01 -5.12
CA ILE A 664 -11.78 10.72 -3.78
C ILE A 664 -11.52 11.92 -2.84
N ARG A 665 -10.27 12.39 -2.75
CA ARG A 665 -9.92 13.53 -1.87
C ARG A 665 -10.64 14.81 -2.25
N SER A 666 -10.77 15.07 -3.56
CA SER A 666 -11.50 16.21 -4.08
C SER A 666 -12.98 16.16 -3.68
N GLY A 667 -13.65 15.03 -3.93
CA GLY A 667 -15.04 14.81 -3.54
C GLY A 667 -15.27 14.94 -2.03
N TYR A 668 -14.37 14.31 -1.24
CA TYR A 668 -14.36 14.38 0.22
C TYR A 668 -14.25 15.84 0.71
N LYS A 669 -13.23 16.57 0.20
CA LYS A 669 -12.95 17.93 0.62
C LYS A 669 -14.13 18.87 0.33
N VAL A 670 -14.59 18.88 -0.91
CA VAL A 670 -15.70 19.77 -1.34
C VAL A 670 -16.95 19.51 -0.51
N ALA A 671 -17.34 18.26 -0.33
CA ALA A 671 -18.51 17.92 0.46
C ALA A 671 -18.35 18.23 1.97
N ASN A 672 -17.10 18.21 2.49
CA ASN A 672 -16.83 18.55 3.90
C ASN A 672 -16.83 20.07 4.18
N GLU A 673 -16.81 20.89 3.13
CA GLU A 673 -16.83 22.36 3.20
C GLU A 673 -18.23 22.97 2.99
N ILE A 674 -19.19 22.24 2.37
CA ILE A 674 -20.58 22.70 2.16
C ILE A 674 -21.32 22.77 3.48
#